data_e8897dea7ed1cee93d1cf5194227542d
#
_entry.id   e8897dea7ed1cee93d1cf5194227542d
#
_cell.length_a   1.000
_cell.length_b   1.000
_cell.length_c   1.000
_cell.angle_alpha   90.00
_cell.angle_beta   90.00
_cell.angle_gamma   90.00
#
_symmetry.space_group_name_H-M   'P 1'
#
loop_
_entity.id
_entity.type
_entity.pdbx_description
1 polymer ?
#
loop_
_entity_poly.entity_id
_entity_poly.type
_entity_poly.pdbx_seq_one_letter_code
_entity_poly.pdbx_strand_id
1 'polypeptide(L)'
;MKNFIFSFLALLLLPSYMMGQAQAIKGKVVDSSGMGIPGAIIASSDARATADADFDGNFTINAKPGDILKVSMLGFNSVSVPATAAPMTITLKEAEDTALKEVVVIGYGTRKKIDNTSAVSSIKSEEITKMKVINASQAIQGKAAGVQVSTSDAPGSTPSVLIRGAGTALGGRNPLYVVDGMPTENINNINTNDITSYEILKDASSLAIYGTRGANGVIMITTKAGKGKMTVDVESFAGVRTPLKTVKMANADEYVRYSNAAYIKDFPQGRFSANQPYNTDWLDAITRTGSYTQNNIAISGSSENVKYFFSVGNYEEKGILNGSDYGRTTIRNNNEFKLSEKVKISQNLSVSTIKNTPMPLSAFTNAYRQSPLVPVRYADGKYGVPFVSNGVVAETGASFNNVGNPVAQLDYTNEQQQTVMLQGGLKLDYDIIKSLKFTSQFNGEFYTYKQYNYVDNQALWLSADPTRVASKYPGDLNVNTLTRNRDQYFNWNLSNYLTYNKVFAEIHDVEVTAGIEANVQGTREKLTIDRKNVNANSNYWSLKDVNVAGTVTGLKDEALNQRRLASYFARFQYKLLDRYLLTGTVRRDGSSQFAEDKRWGTFPSVGLGWVVSKESFLSNVEQINLLKIRGSWGRLGNQNVPLNTQLLTSGLDYSGLGSGTTINSQVDPNLSWEIVEELSGGFDFEVLNNRLKGSFDVYDKNTTNTILNVKPYSTSGITVATPAHVGEVSNKGYEISLRWDDRINDNLSYWVGGNFSHNKNELTSLKNVQLNPIIGGSLGNGQNTKILDNTSVGQPLGSFFMYEYAGVDQANGQMLYYKADGSKVAQSGLDELKDKKYVGSLLPTSNYGVTLGLNYKNIDFSVDGYGTGGAKVYNGKKAQRFGGENVEASMANGFWTPTNTTSSIPAPSNLTPFASTYYLESADFFRINNITLGYKLPLKEDKFINYCRIYVNAINPFITQKFSGFSPDVVSDGKLVEGTQGVELDAYPSLRSFVMGVNLKF
;
A
#
# COMPACT_ATOMS: atom_id res chain seq x y z
N MET A 1 59.49 -0.93 85.76
CA MET A 1 59.67 -1.55 84.48
C MET A 1 58.44 -2.42 84.05
N LYS A 2 57.35 -2.44 84.80
CA LYS A 2 56.13 -3.22 84.33
C LYS A 2 55.07 -2.32 83.64
N ASN A 3 55.12 -1.04 83.72
CA ASN A 3 54.10 -0.14 83.10
C ASN A 3 54.45 0.37 81.69
N PHE A 4 55.72 0.09 81.27
CA PHE A 4 56.14 0.52 79.89
C PHE A 4 55.85 -0.49 78.76
N ILE A 5 55.69 -1.78 79.19
CA ILE A 5 55.42 -2.85 78.25
C ILE A 5 53.93 -2.90 77.81
N PHE A 6 53.01 -2.47 78.71
CA PHE A 6 51.61 -2.45 78.43
C PHE A 6 51.17 -1.32 77.47
N SER A 7 51.87 -0.20 77.49
CA SER A 7 51.65 0.91 76.61
C SER A 7 52.19 0.67 75.22
N PHE A 8 53.16 -0.17 75.00
CA PHE A 8 53.72 -0.51 73.71
C PHE A 8 52.94 -1.64 72.98
N LEU A 9 52.29 -2.51 73.78
CA LEU A 9 51.41 -3.53 73.24
C LEU A 9 50.00 -3.00 72.82
N ALA A 10 49.53 -1.91 73.48
CA ALA A 10 48.26 -1.28 73.10
C ALA A 10 48.40 -0.38 71.85
N LEU A 11 49.60 -0.03 71.39
CA LEU A 11 49.89 0.76 70.23
C LEU A 11 50.04 -0.14 68.96
N LEU A 12 50.11 -1.47 69.11
CA LEU A 12 50.26 -2.46 68.05
C LEU A 12 48.90 -3.17 67.64
N LEU A 13 47.84 -2.85 68.35
CA LEU A 13 46.45 -3.43 68.03
C LEU A 13 45.41 -2.40 67.65
N LEU A 14 45.76 -1.27 67.01
CA LEU A 14 44.84 -0.44 66.25
C LEU A 14 44.85 -0.98 64.83
N PRO A 15 43.77 -1.67 64.40
CA PRO A 15 43.59 -1.89 63.01
C PRO A 15 43.39 -0.52 62.35
N SER A 16 44.34 -0.14 61.50
CA SER A 16 44.21 1.03 60.64
C SER A 16 42.99 0.83 59.71
N TYR A 17 41.80 1.20 60.21
CA TYR A 17 40.66 1.49 59.33
C TYR A 17 41.08 2.74 58.55
N MET A 18 41.81 2.57 57.45
CA MET A 18 41.82 3.57 56.38
C MET A 18 40.39 3.66 55.84
N MET A 19 39.56 4.51 56.42
CA MET A 19 38.34 4.99 55.77
C MET A 19 38.82 5.79 54.58
N GLY A 20 38.78 5.15 53.38
CA GLY A 20 38.99 5.85 52.11
C GLY A 20 37.98 6.99 52.03
N GLN A 21 38.48 8.24 52.00
CA GLN A 21 37.62 9.40 51.73
C GLN A 21 37.08 9.30 50.32
N ALA A 22 35.83 9.70 50.10
CA ALA A 22 35.27 9.82 48.75
C ALA A 22 36.07 10.87 47.98
N GLN A 23 36.56 10.51 46.82
CA GLN A 23 37.32 11.39 45.92
C GLN A 23 36.64 11.52 44.58
N ALA A 24 36.94 12.57 43.83
CA ALA A 24 36.42 12.76 42.46
C ALA A 24 37.07 11.75 41.51
N ILE A 25 36.32 10.70 41.16
CA ILE A 25 36.72 9.68 40.19
C ILE A 25 36.32 10.16 38.84
N LYS A 26 37.25 10.18 37.90
CA LYS A 26 37.04 10.61 36.52
C LYS A 26 37.08 9.40 35.59
N GLY A 27 36.26 9.45 34.52
CA GLY A 27 36.28 8.40 33.50
C GLY A 27 35.55 8.84 32.25
N LYS A 28 35.53 7.95 31.31
CA LYS A 28 34.82 8.12 30.01
C LYS A 28 33.96 6.91 29.74
N VAL A 29 32.68 7.13 29.38
CA VAL A 29 31.78 6.07 28.91
C VAL A 29 31.79 6.10 27.38
N VAL A 30 32.07 4.97 26.76
CA VAL A 30 32.16 4.84 25.30
C VAL A 30 31.33 3.65 24.82
N ASP A 31 30.93 3.67 23.55
CA ASP A 31 30.34 2.51 22.87
C ASP A 31 31.41 1.51 22.41
N SER A 32 30.98 0.43 21.73
CA SER A 32 31.86 -0.60 21.18
C SER A 32 32.80 -0.08 20.08
N SER A 33 32.54 1.11 19.51
CA SER A 33 33.37 1.79 18.51
C SER A 33 34.35 2.79 19.13
N GLY A 34 34.32 2.97 20.47
CA GLY A 34 35.14 3.95 21.19
C GLY A 34 34.57 5.36 21.21
N MET A 35 33.34 5.58 20.68
CA MET A 35 32.67 6.89 20.70
C MET A 35 32.08 7.17 22.09
N GLY A 36 32.25 8.40 22.60
CA GLY A 36 31.66 8.83 23.88
C GLY A 36 30.14 8.72 23.87
N ILE A 37 29.56 8.22 24.96
CA ILE A 37 28.10 8.10 25.11
C ILE A 37 27.61 9.25 26.01
N PRO A 38 27.02 10.32 25.45
CA PRO A 38 26.50 11.44 26.19
C PRO A 38 25.27 11.05 27.02
N GLY A 39 25.16 11.58 28.22
CA GLY A 39 24.01 11.34 29.10
C GLY A 39 23.95 9.93 29.70
N ALA A 40 25.05 9.16 29.67
CA ALA A 40 25.12 7.90 30.41
C ALA A 40 25.10 8.20 31.90
N ILE A 41 24.27 7.50 32.67
CA ILE A 41 24.09 7.67 34.11
C ILE A 41 25.06 6.74 34.84
N ILE A 42 25.91 7.31 35.68
CA ILE A 42 26.84 6.59 36.53
C ILE A 42 26.34 6.73 37.98
N ALA A 43 26.00 5.62 38.63
CA ALA A 43 25.52 5.61 40.01
C ALA A 43 26.38 4.67 40.86
N SER A 44 26.72 5.08 42.09
CA SER A 44 27.30 4.16 43.06
C SER A 44 26.29 3.11 43.50
N SER A 45 26.70 1.89 43.79
CA SER A 45 25.82 0.77 44.15
C SER A 45 24.91 1.02 45.33
N ASP A 46 25.25 1.97 46.21
CA ASP A 46 24.47 2.40 47.36
C ASP A 46 23.60 3.66 47.04
N ALA A 47 23.56 4.10 45.79
CA ALA A 47 22.84 5.25 45.25
C ALA A 47 23.16 6.60 45.94
N ARG A 48 24.30 6.70 46.66
CA ARG A 48 24.72 7.92 47.39
C ARG A 48 25.35 8.98 46.49
N ALA A 49 25.84 8.58 45.31
CA ALA A 49 26.40 9.49 44.32
C ALA A 49 25.92 9.09 42.91
N THR A 50 25.55 10.08 42.12
CA THR A 50 25.21 9.93 40.70
C THR A 50 25.90 11.03 39.90
N ALA A 51 26.27 10.72 38.67
CA ALA A 51 26.83 11.64 37.71
C ALA A 51 26.32 11.31 36.32
N ASP A 52 26.17 12.29 35.46
CA ASP A 52 25.85 12.11 34.05
C ASP A 52 27.09 12.32 33.19
N ALA A 53 27.28 11.52 32.16
CA ALA A 53 28.38 11.71 31.22
C ALA A 53 28.09 12.92 30.32
N ASP A 54 29.11 13.75 30.09
CA ASP A 54 29.06 14.90 29.18
C ASP A 54 28.92 14.43 27.68
N PHE A 55 28.93 15.40 26.78
CA PHE A 55 28.76 15.15 25.35
C PHE A 55 29.82 14.23 24.74
N ASP A 56 31.06 14.25 25.28
CA ASP A 56 32.16 13.39 24.86
C ASP A 56 32.21 12.08 25.66
N GLY A 57 31.24 11.81 26.52
CA GLY A 57 31.14 10.64 27.38
C GLY A 57 31.95 10.74 28.67
N ASN A 58 32.60 11.88 28.99
CA ASN A 58 33.38 12.01 30.23
C ASN A 58 32.47 12.23 31.43
N PHE A 59 32.84 11.63 32.55
CA PHE A 59 32.11 11.81 33.80
C PHE A 59 33.04 12.09 34.97
N THR A 60 32.51 12.68 36.01
CA THR A 60 33.17 12.83 37.33
C THR A 60 32.18 12.50 38.43
N ILE A 61 32.44 11.48 39.23
CA ILE A 61 31.62 11.03 40.34
C ILE A 61 32.39 11.00 41.64
N ASN A 62 31.77 11.45 42.75
CA ASN A 62 32.36 11.34 44.08
C ASN A 62 32.09 9.96 44.68
N ALA A 63 33.10 9.07 44.63
CA ALA A 63 33.01 7.72 45.14
C ALA A 63 34.33 7.30 45.79
N LYS A 64 34.28 6.22 46.55
CA LYS A 64 35.53 5.62 47.10
C LYS A 64 36.12 4.65 46.11
N PRO A 65 37.45 4.57 45.95
CA PRO A 65 38.08 3.48 45.19
C PRO A 65 37.62 2.13 45.73
N GLY A 66 37.15 1.27 44.84
CA GLY A 66 36.54 -0.04 45.14
C GLY A 66 35.03 -0.07 45.22
N ASP A 67 34.32 1.11 45.27
CA ASP A 67 32.87 1.15 45.15
C ASP A 67 32.45 0.63 43.78
N ILE A 68 31.35 -0.10 43.72
CA ILE A 68 30.79 -0.55 42.44
C ILE A 68 30.01 0.59 41.78
N LEU A 69 30.44 1.03 40.63
CA LEU A 69 29.73 1.99 39.78
C LEU A 69 28.86 1.24 38.78
N LYS A 70 27.56 1.46 38.85
CA LYS A 70 26.62 0.98 37.82
C LYS A 70 26.45 2.05 36.77
N VAL A 71 26.85 1.74 35.53
CA VAL A 71 26.75 2.64 34.41
C VAL A 71 25.64 2.15 33.50
N SER A 72 24.70 3.04 33.18
CA SER A 72 23.54 2.73 32.37
C SER A 72 23.22 3.84 31.38
N MET A 73 22.77 3.48 30.20
CA MET A 73 22.26 4.39 29.17
C MET A 73 21.13 3.73 28.40
N LEU A 74 20.13 4.52 28.02
CA LEU A 74 19.03 4.00 27.19
C LEU A 74 19.56 3.49 25.86
N GLY A 75 19.29 2.21 25.56
CA GLY A 75 19.81 1.56 24.35
C GLY A 75 21.09 0.75 24.56
N PHE A 76 21.66 0.74 25.76
CA PHE A 76 22.88 0.01 26.11
C PHE A 76 22.68 -0.96 27.28
N ASN A 77 23.42 -2.04 27.30
CA ASN A 77 23.49 -2.95 28.44
C ASN A 77 24.18 -2.26 29.61
N SER A 78 23.54 -2.26 30.78
CA SER A 78 24.17 -1.70 32.01
C SER A 78 25.38 -2.53 32.41
N VAL A 79 26.46 -1.85 32.78
CA VAL A 79 27.72 -2.47 33.23
C VAL A 79 28.00 -2.02 34.64
N SER A 80 28.46 -2.94 35.51
CA SER A 80 28.94 -2.64 36.87
C SER A 80 30.45 -2.84 36.91
N VAL A 81 31.16 -1.78 37.29
CA VAL A 81 32.64 -1.76 37.37
C VAL A 81 33.11 -1.21 38.70
N PRO A 82 34.18 -1.72 39.26
CA PRO A 82 34.78 -1.12 40.48
C PRO A 82 35.42 0.24 40.15
N ALA A 83 35.17 1.23 40.99
CA ALA A 83 35.78 2.53 40.89
C ALA A 83 37.27 2.50 41.11
N THR A 84 38.06 3.11 40.25
CA THR A 84 39.53 3.24 40.40
C THR A 84 39.95 4.68 40.55
N ALA A 85 41.05 4.92 41.31
CA ALA A 85 41.63 6.26 41.46
C ALA A 85 42.19 6.83 40.14
N ALA A 86 42.55 5.97 39.19
CA ALA A 86 43.01 6.35 37.83
C ALA A 86 41.79 6.60 36.90
N PRO A 87 41.88 7.51 35.93
CA PRO A 87 40.85 7.66 34.92
C PRO A 87 40.50 6.34 34.25
N MET A 88 39.19 6.04 34.13
CA MET A 88 38.71 4.76 33.64
C MET A 88 37.89 4.93 32.35
N THR A 89 38.02 4.00 31.43
CA THR A 89 37.14 3.92 30.23
C THR A 89 36.17 2.77 30.40
N ILE A 90 34.88 3.05 30.34
CA ILE A 90 33.80 2.07 30.52
C ILE A 90 33.11 1.89 29.18
N THR A 91 33.23 0.71 28.62
CA THR A 91 32.57 0.40 27.32
C THR A 91 31.20 -0.21 27.58
N LEU A 92 30.14 0.48 27.10
CA LEU A 92 28.79 -0.07 27.07
C LEU A 92 28.57 -0.72 25.70
N LYS A 93 28.08 -1.95 25.71
CA LYS A 93 27.61 -2.62 24.49
C LYS A 93 26.16 -2.21 24.24
N GLU A 94 25.83 -1.92 22.99
CA GLU A 94 24.43 -1.70 22.63
C GLU A 94 23.58 -2.88 23.11
N ALA A 95 22.44 -2.57 23.74
CA ALA A 95 21.51 -3.60 24.15
C ALA A 95 20.96 -4.24 22.86
N GLU A 96 21.17 -5.54 22.68
CA GLU A 96 20.46 -6.29 21.66
C GLU A 96 18.96 -6.02 21.84
N ASP A 97 18.29 -5.66 20.73
CA ASP A 97 16.90 -5.21 20.68
C ASP A 97 16.00 -6.20 21.42
N THR A 98 15.73 -5.95 22.67
CA THR A 98 14.65 -6.64 23.38
C THR A 98 13.38 -5.81 23.15
N ALA A 99 12.28 -6.43 22.68
CA ALA A 99 11.01 -5.77 22.43
C ALA A 99 10.46 -5.01 23.65
N LEU A 100 10.97 -5.31 24.86
CA LEU A 100 10.73 -4.58 26.10
C LEU A 100 11.19 -3.11 26.05
N LYS A 101 12.14 -2.75 25.15
CA LYS A 101 12.66 -1.38 24.98
C LYS A 101 12.18 -0.74 23.67
N GLU A 102 11.47 -1.48 22.80
CA GLU A 102 10.96 -0.96 21.54
C GLU A 102 9.95 0.17 21.79
N VAL A 103 10.23 1.34 21.20
CA VAL A 103 9.35 2.51 21.26
C VAL A 103 8.55 2.56 19.96
N VAL A 104 7.24 2.66 20.08
CA VAL A 104 6.32 2.82 18.94
C VAL A 104 5.73 4.23 18.95
N VAL A 105 5.54 4.79 17.77
CA VAL A 105 4.82 6.06 17.60
C VAL A 105 3.33 5.78 17.64
N ILE A 106 2.58 6.48 18.47
CA ILE A 106 1.14 6.32 18.62
C ILE A 106 0.46 7.69 18.63
N GLY A 107 -0.10 8.09 17.50
CA GLY A 107 -0.78 9.38 17.41
C GLY A 107 0.13 10.56 17.78
N TYR A 108 -0.27 11.36 18.73
CA TYR A 108 0.45 12.58 19.18
C TYR A 108 1.55 12.29 20.21
N GLY A 109 2.15 11.10 20.22
CA GLY A 109 3.22 10.75 21.16
C GLY A 109 3.93 9.45 20.81
N THR A 110 4.88 9.07 21.64
CA THR A 110 5.63 7.81 21.54
C THR A 110 5.50 7.03 22.84
N ARG A 111 5.40 5.70 22.75
CA ARG A 111 5.34 4.81 23.91
C ARG A 111 6.20 3.57 23.73
N LYS A 112 6.58 2.95 24.84
CA LYS A 112 7.16 1.60 24.78
C LYS A 112 6.10 0.63 24.30
N LYS A 113 6.46 -0.30 23.45
CA LYS A 113 5.54 -1.32 22.90
C LYS A 113 4.83 -2.14 23.99
N ILE A 114 5.54 -2.44 25.07
CA ILE A 114 4.98 -3.16 26.22
C ILE A 114 3.84 -2.37 26.90
N ASP A 115 3.91 -1.05 26.94
CA ASP A 115 2.95 -0.16 27.59
C ASP A 115 1.73 0.17 26.68
N ASN A 116 1.71 -0.35 25.44
CA ASN A 116 0.63 -0.11 24.51
C ASN A 116 -0.50 -1.12 24.70
N THR A 117 -1.75 -0.65 24.78
CA THR A 117 -2.97 -1.48 24.89
C THR A 117 -3.52 -1.94 23.54
N SER A 118 -2.93 -1.48 22.44
CA SER A 118 -3.44 -1.63 21.09
C SER A 118 -2.65 -2.65 20.27
N ALA A 119 -3.31 -3.22 19.22
CA ALA A 119 -2.66 -4.03 18.21
C ALA A 119 -1.87 -3.13 17.24
N VAL A 120 -0.56 -3.08 17.37
CA VAL A 120 0.34 -2.32 16.48
C VAL A 120 1.37 -3.26 15.86
N SER A 121 1.48 -3.24 14.53
CA SER A 121 2.55 -3.92 13.81
C SER A 121 3.63 -2.89 13.43
N SER A 122 4.87 -3.14 13.85
CA SER A 122 6.02 -2.28 13.54
C SER A 122 6.94 -2.99 12.54
N ILE A 123 7.36 -2.27 11.48
CA ILE A 123 8.28 -2.75 10.45
C ILE A 123 9.44 -1.76 10.37
N LYS A 124 10.65 -2.22 10.61
CA LYS A 124 11.85 -1.38 10.67
C LYS A 124 12.50 -1.17 9.31
N SER A 125 13.30 -0.10 9.19
CA SER A 125 14.08 0.28 8.00
C SER A 125 14.86 -0.89 7.38
N GLU A 126 15.46 -1.75 8.21
CA GLU A 126 16.24 -2.88 7.77
C GLU A 126 15.43 -3.92 6.98
N GLU A 127 14.16 -4.11 7.32
CA GLU A 127 13.24 -4.99 6.61
C GLU A 127 12.67 -4.33 5.35
N ILE A 128 12.53 -2.99 5.37
CA ILE A 128 12.00 -2.18 4.28
C ILE A 128 13.02 -2.10 3.13
N THR A 129 14.27 -1.77 3.47
CA THR A 129 15.32 -1.49 2.47
C THR A 129 15.89 -2.73 1.79
N LYS A 130 15.59 -3.93 2.29
CA LYS A 130 15.96 -5.19 1.64
C LYS A 130 15.23 -5.39 0.32
N MET A 131 13.95 -5.03 0.25
CA MET A 131 13.16 -5.08 -0.97
C MET A 131 13.32 -3.78 -1.74
N LYS A 132 13.95 -3.81 -2.93
CA LYS A 132 14.22 -2.63 -3.76
C LYS A 132 13.01 -2.27 -4.61
N VAL A 133 11.93 -1.83 -3.93
CA VAL A 133 10.69 -1.38 -4.54
C VAL A 133 10.57 0.13 -4.52
N ILE A 134 9.93 0.67 -5.54
CA ILE A 134 9.73 2.11 -5.70
C ILE A 134 8.69 2.66 -4.73
N ASN A 135 7.65 1.87 -4.45
CA ASN A 135 6.49 2.33 -3.73
C ASN A 135 6.58 1.94 -2.24
N ALA A 136 6.41 2.95 -1.37
CA ALA A 136 6.48 2.77 0.07
C ALA A 136 5.42 1.79 0.61
N SER A 137 4.22 1.74 0.00
CA SER A 137 3.17 0.78 0.38
C SER A 137 3.50 -0.65 -0.02
N GLN A 138 4.22 -0.86 -1.12
CA GLN A 138 4.63 -2.20 -1.55
C GLN A 138 5.65 -2.82 -0.59
N ALA A 139 6.47 -2.00 0.06
CA ALA A 139 7.49 -2.46 1.00
C ALA A 139 6.93 -3.19 2.23
N ILE A 140 5.64 -3.00 2.57
CA ILE A 140 4.97 -3.63 3.71
C ILE A 140 4.21 -4.91 3.34
N GLN A 141 4.18 -5.30 2.05
CA GLN A 141 3.46 -6.49 1.58
C GLN A 141 3.98 -7.77 2.25
N GLY A 142 3.08 -8.53 2.88
CA GLY A 142 3.41 -9.78 3.57
C GLY A 142 4.16 -9.62 4.89
N LYS A 143 4.37 -8.38 5.39
CA LYS A 143 5.15 -8.14 6.62
C LYS A 143 4.28 -7.91 7.86
N ALA A 144 2.98 -7.69 7.71
CA ALA A 144 2.07 -7.47 8.83
C ALA A 144 0.78 -8.28 8.65
N ALA A 145 0.37 -9.01 9.70
CA ALA A 145 -0.91 -9.72 9.71
C ALA A 145 -2.08 -8.75 9.58
N GLY A 146 -3.15 -9.13 8.87
CA GLY A 146 -4.34 -8.30 8.67
C GLY A 146 -4.17 -7.16 7.67
N VAL A 147 -3.00 -7.06 6.99
CA VAL A 147 -2.71 -6.05 5.99
C VAL A 147 -2.57 -6.72 4.62
N GLN A 148 -3.49 -6.41 3.75
CA GLN A 148 -3.46 -6.82 2.34
C GLN A 148 -2.92 -5.67 1.50
N VAL A 149 -1.94 -5.94 0.65
CA VAL A 149 -1.39 -4.97 -0.30
C VAL A 149 -1.50 -5.58 -1.70
N SER A 150 -2.33 -4.98 -2.54
CA SER A 150 -2.48 -5.35 -3.94
C SER A 150 -1.70 -4.38 -4.81
N THR A 151 -0.88 -4.89 -5.73
CA THR A 151 0.02 -4.08 -6.55
C THR A 151 -0.16 -4.35 -8.03
N SER A 152 -0.10 -3.29 -8.83
CA SER A 152 0.19 -3.39 -10.27
C SER A 152 1.65 -3.08 -10.49
N ASP A 153 2.32 -3.84 -11.36
CA ASP A 153 3.71 -3.59 -11.73
C ASP A 153 3.86 -2.59 -12.89
N ALA A 154 2.77 -1.92 -13.28
CA ALA A 154 2.83 -0.82 -14.26
C ALA A 154 3.61 0.37 -13.68
N PRO A 155 4.48 1.04 -14.47
CA PRO A 155 5.25 2.19 -14.02
C PRO A 155 4.36 3.27 -13.42
N GLY A 156 4.71 3.75 -12.22
CA GLY A 156 3.96 4.81 -11.53
C GLY A 156 2.64 4.39 -10.90
N SER A 157 2.29 3.10 -10.90
CA SER A 157 1.05 2.60 -10.27
C SER A 157 1.05 2.79 -8.75
N THR A 158 -0.15 3.00 -8.19
CA THR A 158 -0.35 3.12 -6.74
C THR A 158 -0.91 1.82 -6.18
N PRO A 159 -0.25 1.18 -5.20
CA PRO A 159 -0.80 0.02 -4.52
C PRO A 159 -2.07 0.35 -3.74
N SER A 160 -3.00 -0.61 -3.70
CA SER A 160 -4.16 -0.58 -2.80
C SER A 160 -3.82 -1.31 -1.52
N VAL A 161 -4.17 -0.71 -0.37
CA VAL A 161 -3.92 -1.29 0.96
C VAL A 161 -5.25 -1.43 1.69
N LEU A 162 -5.51 -2.63 2.23
CA LEU A 162 -6.66 -2.92 3.07
C LEU A 162 -6.22 -3.43 4.44
N ILE A 163 -6.85 -2.93 5.50
CA ILE A 163 -6.60 -3.36 6.88
C ILE A 163 -7.88 -3.93 7.46
N ARG A 164 -7.85 -5.22 7.85
CA ARG A 164 -9.01 -5.94 8.43
C ARG A 164 -10.26 -5.91 7.54
N GLY A 165 -10.06 -6.04 6.21
CA GLY A 165 -11.13 -6.15 5.23
C GLY A 165 -11.79 -4.83 4.83
N ALA A 166 -12.78 -4.91 3.93
CA ALA A 166 -13.52 -3.78 3.41
C ALA A 166 -14.70 -3.45 4.34
N GLY A 167 -14.72 -2.23 4.89
CA GLY A 167 -15.80 -1.76 5.78
C GLY A 167 -16.84 -0.89 5.08
N THR A 168 -16.60 -0.46 3.84
CA THR A 168 -17.51 0.43 3.09
C THR A 168 -17.60 -0.01 1.62
N ALA A 169 -18.74 0.25 1.00
CA ALA A 169 -18.98 -0.08 -0.40
C ALA A 169 -18.66 1.09 -1.35
N LEU A 170 -19.04 2.31 -1.00
CA LEU A 170 -18.87 3.52 -1.82
C LEU A 170 -17.71 4.42 -1.37
N GLY A 171 -17.35 4.37 -0.10
CA GLY A 171 -16.25 5.16 0.47
C GLY A 171 -14.86 4.67 0.07
N GLY A 172 -13.86 5.53 0.25
CA GLY A 172 -12.47 5.13 0.11
C GLY A 172 -12.09 4.05 1.14
N ARG A 173 -11.35 3.03 0.74
CA ARG A 173 -10.97 1.88 1.57
C ARG A 173 -9.52 1.89 2.02
N ASN A 174 -8.69 2.75 1.43
CA ASN A 174 -7.29 2.88 1.79
C ASN A 174 -7.14 3.43 3.22
N PRO A 175 -6.11 3.00 3.97
CA PRO A 175 -5.79 3.55 5.26
C PRO A 175 -5.32 5.02 5.14
N LEU A 176 -5.39 5.74 6.24
CA LEU A 176 -4.72 7.03 6.37
C LEU A 176 -3.22 6.81 6.51
N TYR A 177 -2.42 7.51 5.71
CA TYR A 177 -0.99 7.61 5.94
C TYR A 177 -0.67 8.84 6.78
N VAL A 178 0.26 8.68 7.74
CA VAL A 178 0.74 9.79 8.57
C VAL A 178 2.26 9.81 8.49
N VAL A 179 2.81 10.77 7.76
CA VAL A 179 4.26 10.88 7.51
C VAL A 179 4.84 11.97 8.40
N ASP A 180 5.68 11.60 9.37
CA ASP A 180 6.26 12.52 10.35
C ASP A 180 5.22 13.42 11.05
N GLY A 181 4.03 12.85 11.29
CA GLY A 181 2.88 13.55 11.87
C GLY A 181 1.99 14.30 10.88
N MET A 182 2.29 14.26 9.57
CA MET A 182 1.46 14.85 8.51
C MET A 182 0.49 13.81 7.94
N PRO A 183 -0.83 13.98 8.08
CA PRO A 183 -1.82 13.14 7.42
C PRO A 183 -1.81 13.38 5.90
N THR A 184 -1.70 12.32 5.11
CA THR A 184 -1.74 12.36 3.64
C THR A 184 -2.42 11.12 3.07
N GLU A 185 -3.00 11.21 1.88
CA GLU A 185 -3.56 10.08 1.14
C GLU A 185 -2.55 9.49 0.13
N ASN A 186 -1.45 10.21 -0.14
CA ASN A 186 -0.47 9.83 -1.15
C ASN A 186 0.95 9.78 -0.58
N ILE A 187 1.59 8.62 -0.70
CA ILE A 187 2.98 8.38 -0.29
C ILE A 187 3.88 7.94 -1.46
N ASN A 188 3.42 8.05 -2.70
CA ASN A 188 4.21 7.67 -3.88
C ASN A 188 5.42 8.60 -4.11
N ASN A 189 5.45 9.74 -3.44
CA ASN A 189 6.54 10.70 -3.46
C ASN A 189 7.66 10.37 -2.46
N ILE A 190 7.50 9.36 -1.60
CA ILE A 190 8.48 9.03 -0.57
C ILE A 190 9.53 8.06 -1.11
N ASN A 191 10.79 8.40 -0.91
CA ASN A 191 11.88 7.47 -1.15
C ASN A 191 11.95 6.44 -0.01
N THR A 192 11.85 5.14 -0.32
CA THR A 192 11.90 4.06 0.67
C THR A 192 13.18 4.05 1.50
N ASN A 193 14.28 4.56 0.95
CA ASN A 193 15.55 4.69 1.67
C ASN A 193 15.53 5.74 2.78
N ASP A 194 14.59 6.69 2.75
CA ASP A 194 14.44 7.72 3.77
C ASP A 194 13.56 7.27 4.95
N ILE A 195 12.97 6.07 4.90
CA ILE A 195 12.04 5.58 5.92
C ILE A 195 12.81 4.85 7.02
N THR A 196 12.50 5.17 8.27
CA THR A 196 13.01 4.49 9.47
C THR A 196 12.10 3.36 9.91
N SER A 197 10.78 3.59 9.92
CA SER A 197 9.79 2.60 10.37
C SER A 197 8.41 2.85 9.81
N TYR A 198 7.61 1.77 9.79
CA TYR A 198 6.16 1.81 9.68
C TYR A 198 5.56 1.30 10.98
N GLU A 199 4.60 2.00 11.51
CA GLU A 199 3.70 1.53 12.56
C GLU A 199 2.29 1.47 12.00
N ILE A 200 1.73 0.25 11.96
CA ILE A 200 0.40 -0.02 11.42
C ILE A 200 -0.58 -0.17 12.58
N LEU A 201 -1.45 0.81 12.74
CA LEU A 201 -2.50 0.85 13.74
C LEU A 201 -3.75 0.20 13.16
N LYS A 202 -4.30 -0.81 13.88
CA LYS A 202 -5.37 -1.66 13.32
C LYS A 202 -6.65 -1.64 14.14
N ASP A 203 -6.56 -1.40 15.46
CA ASP A 203 -7.70 -1.44 16.37
C ASP A 203 -8.25 -0.07 16.73
N ALA A 204 -9.52 -0.02 17.13
CA ALA A 204 -10.23 1.23 17.39
C ALA A 204 -9.59 2.08 18.48
N SER A 205 -8.91 1.49 19.49
CA SER A 205 -8.28 2.26 20.58
C SER A 205 -7.08 3.07 20.09
N SER A 206 -6.33 2.55 19.11
CA SER A 206 -5.21 3.25 18.48
C SER A 206 -5.67 4.25 17.42
N LEU A 207 -6.77 3.94 16.73
CA LEU A 207 -7.30 4.72 15.62
C LEU A 207 -8.10 5.95 16.07
N ALA A 208 -8.74 5.89 17.24
CA ALA A 208 -9.67 6.91 17.72
C ALA A 208 -9.05 8.33 17.79
N ILE A 209 -7.76 8.43 18.06
CA ILE A 209 -7.06 9.72 18.13
C ILE A 209 -6.99 10.41 16.74
N TYR A 210 -7.06 9.64 15.64
CA TYR A 210 -7.12 10.14 14.28
C TYR A 210 -8.56 10.39 13.78
N GLY A 211 -9.55 10.00 14.61
CA GLY A 211 -10.96 10.26 14.39
C GLY A 211 -11.48 9.68 13.08
N THR A 212 -12.23 10.50 12.37
CA THR A 212 -12.96 10.12 11.15
C THR A 212 -12.06 9.76 9.96
N ARG A 213 -10.78 10.07 10.02
CA ARG A 213 -9.82 9.70 8.98
C ARG A 213 -9.22 8.30 9.20
N GLY A 214 -9.30 7.78 10.43
CA GLY A 214 -8.72 6.51 10.83
C GLY A 214 -9.58 5.27 10.64
N ALA A 215 -10.81 5.37 10.14
CA ALA A 215 -11.79 4.27 10.09
C ALA A 215 -11.32 3.02 9.31
N ASN A 216 -10.46 3.21 8.30
CA ASN A 216 -9.88 2.13 7.50
C ASN A 216 -8.49 1.67 7.99
N GLY A 217 -8.05 2.15 9.17
CA GLY A 217 -6.71 1.94 9.69
C GLY A 217 -5.78 3.13 9.45
N VAL A 218 -4.65 3.15 10.13
CA VAL A 218 -3.62 4.20 10.00
C VAL A 218 -2.25 3.56 9.84
N ILE A 219 -1.49 4.02 8.87
CA ILE A 219 -0.09 3.66 8.66
C ILE A 219 0.77 4.88 8.94
N MET A 220 1.48 4.84 10.05
CA MET A 220 2.43 5.88 10.42
C MET A 220 3.78 5.58 9.79
N ILE A 221 4.38 6.58 9.19
CA ILE A 221 5.68 6.49 8.53
C ILE A 221 6.60 7.49 9.21
N THR A 222 7.65 6.96 9.83
CA THR A 222 8.72 7.80 10.40
C THR A 222 9.89 7.83 9.43
N THR A 223 10.34 9.03 9.07
CA THR A 223 11.51 9.19 8.20
C THR A 223 12.79 9.41 9.00
N LYS A 224 13.95 9.27 8.33
CA LYS A 224 15.26 9.40 8.95
C LYS A 224 15.50 10.80 9.50
N ALA A 225 16.12 10.87 10.68
CA ALA A 225 16.60 12.08 11.32
C ALA A 225 18.12 11.98 11.55
N GLY A 226 18.76 13.11 11.79
CA GLY A 226 20.19 13.15 12.10
C GLY A 226 20.54 12.44 13.41
N LYS A 227 21.61 11.67 13.41
CA LYS A 227 22.09 10.93 14.58
C LYS A 227 23.62 10.83 14.54
N GLY A 228 24.28 11.13 15.67
CA GLY A 228 25.72 10.96 15.82
C GLY A 228 26.56 11.90 14.94
N LYS A 229 27.78 11.46 14.59
CA LYS A 229 28.68 12.19 13.71
C LYS A 229 28.10 12.34 12.31
N MET A 230 28.57 13.33 11.58
CA MET A 230 28.20 13.51 10.17
C MET A 230 28.58 12.27 9.38
N THR A 231 27.59 11.73 8.66
CA THR A 231 27.77 10.62 7.73
C THR A 231 27.17 10.97 6.37
N VAL A 232 27.78 10.48 5.31
CA VAL A 232 27.26 10.54 3.94
C VAL A 232 26.98 9.12 3.49
N ASP A 233 25.68 8.83 3.28
CA ASP A 233 25.21 7.55 2.76
C ASP A 233 24.96 7.67 1.25
N VAL A 234 25.55 6.81 0.44
CA VAL A 234 25.29 6.72 -1.00
C VAL A 234 24.80 5.34 -1.33
N GLU A 235 23.64 5.25 -1.94
CA GLU A 235 23.11 4.00 -2.48
C GLU A 235 22.79 4.15 -3.97
N SER A 236 23.29 3.20 -4.77
CA SER A 236 23.02 3.13 -6.20
C SER A 236 22.71 1.69 -6.59
N PHE A 237 21.66 1.51 -7.39
CA PHE A 237 21.37 0.21 -7.98
C PHE A 237 20.77 0.33 -9.39
N ALA A 238 20.94 -0.74 -10.16
CA ALA A 238 20.33 -0.93 -11.46
C ALA A 238 19.71 -2.33 -11.55
N GLY A 239 18.62 -2.44 -12.29
CA GLY A 239 17.90 -3.69 -12.45
C GLY A 239 17.20 -3.82 -13.80
N VAL A 240 16.87 -5.06 -14.12
CA VAL A 240 16.07 -5.43 -15.30
C VAL A 240 14.77 -6.08 -14.87
N ARG A 241 13.72 -5.91 -15.68
CA ARG A 241 12.37 -6.43 -15.44
C ARG A 241 11.87 -7.21 -16.64
N THR A 242 11.26 -8.36 -16.39
CA THR A 242 10.59 -9.18 -17.42
C THR A 242 9.27 -9.70 -16.88
N PRO A 243 8.29 -10.02 -17.74
CA PRO A 243 7.07 -10.68 -17.28
C PRO A 243 7.38 -11.95 -16.48
N LEU A 244 6.72 -12.12 -15.34
CA LEU A 244 6.85 -13.33 -14.52
C LEU A 244 6.13 -14.51 -15.15
N LYS A 245 4.95 -14.24 -15.73
CA LYS A 245 4.11 -15.19 -16.45
C LYS A 245 3.50 -14.51 -17.67
N THR A 246 3.55 -15.19 -18.79
CA THR A 246 2.85 -14.84 -20.03
C THR A 246 1.85 -15.93 -20.37
N VAL A 247 0.80 -15.57 -21.06
CA VAL A 247 -0.17 -16.55 -21.61
C VAL A 247 0.30 -16.92 -23.01
N LYS A 248 0.51 -18.21 -23.24
CA LYS A 248 0.86 -18.69 -24.58
C LYS A 248 -0.38 -18.68 -25.47
N MET A 249 -0.38 -17.76 -26.44
CA MET A 249 -1.45 -17.65 -27.44
C MET A 249 -1.26 -18.68 -28.55
N ALA A 250 -2.34 -18.96 -29.29
CA ALA A 250 -2.28 -19.84 -30.45
C ALA A 250 -1.40 -19.22 -31.54
N ASN A 251 -0.54 -20.04 -32.11
CA ASN A 251 0.22 -19.70 -33.33
C ASN A 251 -0.69 -19.76 -34.59
N ALA A 252 -0.13 -19.44 -35.77
CA ALA A 252 -0.89 -19.38 -37.01
C ALA A 252 -1.64 -20.68 -37.32
N ASP A 253 -0.96 -21.85 -37.21
CA ASP A 253 -1.57 -23.14 -37.53
C ASP A 253 -2.65 -23.53 -36.52
N GLU A 254 -2.40 -23.27 -35.21
CA GLU A 254 -3.34 -23.52 -34.14
C GLU A 254 -4.59 -22.64 -34.29
N TYR A 255 -4.40 -21.37 -34.60
CA TYR A 255 -5.46 -20.41 -34.84
C TYR A 255 -6.31 -20.76 -36.06
N VAL A 256 -5.70 -21.10 -37.21
CA VAL A 256 -6.41 -21.52 -38.43
C VAL A 256 -7.30 -22.71 -38.14
N ARG A 257 -6.78 -23.73 -37.47
CA ARG A 257 -7.51 -24.92 -37.09
C ARG A 257 -8.72 -24.63 -36.20
N TYR A 258 -8.51 -23.82 -35.16
CA TYR A 258 -9.57 -23.39 -34.21
C TYR A 258 -10.63 -22.53 -34.91
N SER A 259 -10.20 -21.51 -35.65
CA SER A 259 -11.12 -20.58 -36.32
C SER A 259 -11.93 -21.25 -37.42
N ASN A 260 -11.33 -22.16 -38.24
CA ASN A 260 -12.06 -22.92 -39.24
C ASN A 260 -13.11 -23.84 -38.60
N ALA A 261 -12.83 -24.43 -37.42
CA ALA A 261 -13.81 -25.20 -36.68
C ALA A 261 -14.96 -24.33 -36.14
N ALA A 262 -14.66 -23.11 -35.63
CA ALA A 262 -15.67 -22.19 -35.10
C ALA A 262 -16.64 -21.68 -36.15
N TYR A 263 -16.18 -21.57 -37.40
CA TYR A 263 -16.95 -21.00 -38.52
C TYR A 263 -17.34 -22.04 -39.55
N ILE A 264 -17.28 -23.33 -39.23
CA ILE A 264 -17.53 -24.43 -40.17
C ILE A 264 -18.92 -24.36 -40.87
N LYS A 265 -19.92 -23.78 -40.17
CA LYS A 265 -21.28 -23.59 -40.72
C LYS A 265 -21.32 -22.51 -41.79
N ASP A 266 -20.54 -21.44 -41.61
CA ASP A 266 -20.50 -20.28 -42.53
C ASP A 266 -19.49 -20.50 -43.66
N PHE A 267 -18.43 -21.29 -43.39
CA PHE A 267 -17.34 -21.59 -44.30
C PHE A 267 -17.03 -23.11 -44.28
N PRO A 268 -17.84 -23.95 -44.98
CA PRO A 268 -17.66 -25.42 -44.98
C PRO A 268 -16.29 -25.89 -45.48
N GLN A 269 -15.61 -25.10 -46.32
CA GLN A 269 -14.26 -25.39 -46.85
C GLN A 269 -13.13 -24.77 -45.98
N GLY A 270 -13.49 -24.16 -44.85
CA GLY A 270 -12.61 -23.40 -44.02
C GLY A 270 -12.57 -21.91 -44.40
N ARG A 271 -12.45 -21.03 -43.37
CA ARG A 271 -12.32 -19.58 -43.55
C ARG A 271 -10.91 -19.19 -43.99
N PHE A 272 -9.92 -19.93 -43.49
CA PHE A 272 -8.50 -19.71 -43.76
C PHE A 272 -7.88 -20.94 -44.43
N SER A 273 -7.00 -20.68 -45.38
CA SER A 273 -6.11 -21.71 -45.96
C SER A 273 -5.02 -22.12 -44.93
N ALA A 274 -4.48 -23.32 -45.06
CA ALA A 274 -3.48 -23.84 -44.13
C ALA A 274 -2.16 -23.02 -44.15
N ASN A 275 -1.75 -22.53 -45.33
CA ASN A 275 -0.51 -21.81 -45.50
C ASN A 275 -0.77 -20.29 -45.35
N GLN A 276 -0.42 -19.70 -44.18
CA GLN A 276 -0.51 -18.29 -43.92
C GLN A 276 0.89 -17.64 -44.02
N PRO A 277 1.00 -16.41 -44.56
CA PRO A 277 2.30 -15.75 -44.71
C PRO A 277 2.87 -15.20 -43.37
N TYR A 278 2.06 -15.08 -42.34
CA TYR A 278 2.44 -14.44 -41.07
C TYR A 278 2.13 -15.32 -39.88
N ASN A 279 2.95 -15.17 -38.82
CA ASN A 279 2.74 -15.81 -37.51
C ASN A 279 3.28 -14.86 -36.43
N THR A 280 2.49 -13.85 -36.07
CA THR A 280 2.88 -12.77 -35.18
C THR A 280 2.63 -13.12 -33.71
N ASP A 281 3.65 -13.05 -32.88
CA ASP A 281 3.51 -12.98 -31.42
C ASP A 281 3.26 -11.52 -31.01
N TRP A 282 2.01 -11.20 -30.78
CA TRP A 282 1.58 -9.84 -30.47
C TRP A 282 2.03 -9.38 -29.09
N LEU A 283 2.15 -10.29 -28.10
CA LEU A 283 2.66 -9.93 -26.78
C LEU A 283 4.14 -9.54 -26.84
N ASP A 284 4.94 -10.29 -27.62
CA ASP A 284 6.34 -9.95 -27.86
C ASP A 284 6.48 -8.63 -28.64
N ALA A 285 5.62 -8.39 -29.63
CA ALA A 285 5.64 -7.19 -30.46
C ALA A 285 5.42 -5.87 -29.68
N ILE A 286 4.63 -5.89 -28.59
CA ILE A 286 4.33 -4.71 -27.79
C ILE A 286 5.19 -4.58 -26.54
N THR A 287 6.02 -5.60 -26.22
CA THR A 287 6.80 -5.61 -24.97
C THR A 287 8.29 -5.58 -25.22
N ARG A 288 9.01 -5.13 -24.23
CA ARG A 288 10.48 -5.12 -24.14
C ARG A 288 10.94 -5.59 -22.76
N THR A 289 12.22 -5.91 -22.64
CA THR A 289 12.86 -6.00 -21.31
C THR A 289 12.88 -4.60 -20.70
N GLY A 290 12.19 -4.44 -19.56
CA GLY A 290 12.21 -3.21 -18.80
C GLY A 290 13.51 -3.04 -18.02
N SER A 291 13.84 -1.81 -17.65
CA SER A 291 15.02 -1.50 -16.82
C SER A 291 14.70 -0.40 -15.84
N TYR A 292 15.41 -0.36 -14.72
CA TYR A 292 15.28 0.72 -13.75
C TYR A 292 16.56 0.96 -12.98
N THR A 293 16.72 2.21 -12.53
CA THR A 293 17.87 2.66 -11.75
C THR A 293 17.39 3.51 -10.59
N GLN A 294 18.10 3.45 -9.47
CA GLN A 294 17.92 4.39 -8.39
C GLN A 294 19.27 4.82 -7.85
N ASN A 295 19.40 6.13 -7.64
CA ASN A 295 20.55 6.75 -7.01
C ASN A 295 20.07 7.58 -5.84
N ASN A 296 20.67 7.41 -4.67
CA ASN A 296 20.32 8.13 -3.45
C ASN A 296 21.57 8.58 -2.73
N ILE A 297 21.59 9.85 -2.32
CA ILE A 297 22.65 10.43 -1.49
C ILE A 297 21.96 11.04 -0.28
N ALA A 298 22.43 10.70 0.91
CA ALA A 298 21.93 11.29 2.15
C ALA A 298 23.08 11.75 3.03
N ILE A 299 22.90 12.91 3.66
CA ILE A 299 23.84 13.49 4.63
C ILE A 299 23.08 13.66 5.95
N SER A 300 23.61 13.12 7.02
CA SER A 300 22.98 13.21 8.33
C SER A 300 24.00 13.38 9.44
N GLY A 301 23.57 14.03 10.52
CA GLY A 301 24.39 14.18 11.70
C GLY A 301 23.64 14.91 12.81
N SER A 302 24.27 14.95 13.98
CA SER A 302 23.72 15.71 15.11
C SER A 302 24.82 16.38 15.93
N SER A 303 24.49 17.54 16.45
CA SER A 303 25.23 18.21 17.52
C SER A 303 24.33 18.33 18.75
N GLU A 304 24.80 18.97 19.80
CA GLU A 304 24.02 19.20 21.02
C GLU A 304 22.70 19.92 20.77
N ASN A 305 22.70 20.88 19.83
CA ASN A 305 21.56 21.77 19.60
C ASN A 305 20.85 21.51 18.25
N VAL A 306 21.44 20.73 17.33
CA VAL A 306 20.91 20.54 15.99
C VAL A 306 21.04 19.10 15.56
N LYS A 307 19.92 18.52 15.08
CA LYS A 307 19.93 17.28 14.30
C LYS A 307 19.52 17.63 12.88
N TYR A 308 20.20 17.08 11.90
CA TYR A 308 19.92 17.34 10.50
C TYR A 308 20.00 16.08 9.66
N PHE A 309 19.09 15.97 8.70
CA PHE A 309 19.07 14.94 7.66
C PHE A 309 18.69 15.62 6.33
N PHE A 310 19.49 15.38 5.31
CA PHE A 310 19.24 15.86 3.95
C PHE A 310 19.44 14.70 2.99
N SER A 311 18.51 14.47 2.06
CA SER A 311 18.66 13.45 1.03
C SER A 311 18.19 13.93 -0.33
N VAL A 312 18.82 13.41 -1.38
CA VAL A 312 18.41 13.55 -2.78
C VAL A 312 18.36 12.15 -3.37
N GLY A 313 17.22 11.79 -3.93
CA GLY A 313 17.00 10.51 -4.60
C GLY A 313 16.47 10.71 -6.00
N ASN A 314 16.99 9.95 -6.96
CA ASN A 314 16.50 9.87 -8.32
C ASN A 314 16.19 8.42 -8.66
N TYR A 315 15.02 8.17 -9.24
CA TYR A 315 14.57 6.88 -9.73
C TYR A 315 14.09 7.05 -11.18
N GLU A 316 14.54 6.16 -12.06
CA GLU A 316 14.12 6.10 -13.46
C GLU A 316 13.77 4.66 -13.83
N GLU A 317 12.70 4.48 -14.57
CA GLU A 317 12.19 3.19 -15.04
C GLU A 317 11.72 3.28 -16.48
N LYS A 318 12.15 2.31 -17.27
CA LYS A 318 11.56 1.96 -18.57
C LYS A 318 10.71 0.73 -18.39
N GLY A 319 9.39 0.87 -18.58
CA GLY A 319 8.44 -0.24 -18.42
C GLY A 319 8.59 -1.31 -19.51
N ILE A 320 7.95 -2.45 -19.30
CA ILE A 320 7.94 -3.54 -20.29
C ILE A 320 7.04 -3.24 -21.49
N LEU A 321 5.98 -2.43 -21.35
CA LEU A 321 5.16 -1.98 -22.46
C LEU A 321 5.94 -0.91 -23.22
N ASN A 322 6.08 -1.08 -24.54
CA ASN A 322 6.83 -0.16 -25.40
C ASN A 322 6.33 1.28 -25.23
N GLY A 323 7.27 2.25 -25.01
CA GLY A 323 6.96 3.65 -24.81
C GLY A 323 6.62 4.04 -23.37
N SER A 324 6.39 3.11 -22.46
CA SER A 324 6.08 3.45 -21.05
C SER A 324 7.34 3.76 -20.25
N ASP A 325 7.40 4.97 -19.66
CA ASP A 325 8.54 5.43 -18.87
C ASP A 325 8.04 6.16 -17.60
N TYR A 326 8.81 6.06 -16.52
CA TYR A 326 8.52 6.73 -15.24
C TYR A 326 9.80 7.25 -14.60
N GLY A 327 9.78 8.47 -14.12
CA GLY A 327 10.90 9.10 -13.40
C GLY A 327 10.41 9.83 -12.15
N ARG A 328 11.17 9.72 -11.04
CA ARG A 328 10.90 10.44 -9.80
C ARG A 328 12.18 10.96 -9.19
N THR A 329 12.23 12.28 -8.96
CA THR A 329 13.28 12.91 -8.15
C THR A 329 12.69 13.40 -6.85
N THR A 330 13.34 13.08 -5.73
CA THR A 330 12.91 13.48 -4.38
C THR A 330 14.03 14.19 -3.65
N ILE A 331 13.68 15.26 -2.93
CA ILE A 331 14.58 15.97 -2.02
C ILE A 331 13.89 15.99 -0.67
N ARG A 332 14.58 15.58 0.40
CA ARG A 332 14.08 15.61 1.77
C ARG A 332 15.06 16.34 2.67
N ASN A 333 14.49 17.15 3.58
CA ASN A 333 15.25 17.83 4.62
C ASN A 333 14.50 17.76 5.94
N ASN A 334 15.09 17.16 6.95
CA ASN A 334 14.53 17.06 8.30
C ASN A 334 15.52 17.64 9.30
N ASN A 335 15.07 18.62 10.06
CA ASN A 335 15.88 19.28 11.08
C ASN A 335 15.16 19.34 12.42
N GLU A 336 15.91 19.21 13.49
CA GLU A 336 15.46 19.44 14.85
C GLU A 336 16.43 20.42 15.53
N PHE A 337 15.89 21.53 16.06
CA PHE A 337 16.64 22.58 16.74
C PHE A 337 16.22 22.63 18.20
N LYS A 338 17.15 22.43 19.11
CA LYS A 338 16.99 22.67 20.54
C LYS A 338 17.38 24.13 20.81
N LEU A 339 16.39 25.02 20.88
CA LEU A 339 16.62 26.45 21.11
C LEU A 339 16.95 26.75 22.56
N SER A 340 16.41 25.94 23.48
CA SER A 340 16.71 25.97 24.91
C SER A 340 16.34 24.61 25.52
N GLU A 341 16.57 24.43 26.82
CA GLU A 341 16.13 23.23 27.56
C GLU A 341 14.60 23.04 27.53
N LYS A 342 13.85 24.09 27.25
CA LYS A 342 12.37 24.04 27.22
C LYS A 342 11.76 24.14 25.83
N VAL A 343 12.52 24.57 24.82
CA VAL A 343 11.97 24.86 23.50
C VAL A 343 12.71 24.09 22.44
N LYS A 344 11.94 23.29 21.70
CA LYS A 344 12.41 22.52 20.55
C LYS A 344 11.56 22.82 19.32
N ILE A 345 12.19 23.04 18.17
CA ILE A 345 11.55 23.21 16.89
C ILE A 345 12.00 22.08 15.98
N SER A 346 11.04 21.37 15.38
CA SER A 346 11.30 20.38 14.36
C SER A 346 10.70 20.82 13.02
N GLN A 347 11.46 20.67 11.94
CA GLN A 347 11.06 20.99 10.58
C GLN A 347 11.28 19.76 9.70
N ASN A 348 10.29 19.40 8.92
CA ASN A 348 10.41 18.45 7.82
C ASN A 348 9.95 19.12 6.52
N LEU A 349 10.64 18.79 5.43
CA LEU A 349 10.32 19.29 4.11
C LEU A 349 10.65 18.20 3.09
N SER A 350 9.73 17.94 2.18
CA SER A 350 9.92 17.02 1.06
C SER A 350 9.42 17.67 -0.23
N VAL A 351 10.25 17.64 -1.26
CA VAL A 351 9.90 18.06 -2.61
C VAL A 351 10.06 16.88 -3.53
N SER A 352 9.05 16.59 -4.35
CA SER A 352 9.16 15.54 -5.36
C SER A 352 8.65 16.03 -6.71
N THR A 353 9.36 15.61 -7.75
CA THR A 353 8.93 15.76 -9.14
C THR A 353 8.81 14.38 -9.75
N ILE A 354 7.65 14.11 -10.34
CA ILE A 354 7.35 12.84 -11.01
C ILE A 354 7.04 13.15 -12.47
N LYS A 355 7.68 12.41 -13.37
CA LYS A 355 7.36 12.37 -14.81
C LYS A 355 6.90 10.97 -15.16
N ASN A 356 5.79 10.83 -15.85
CA ASN A 356 5.24 9.56 -16.26
C ASN A 356 4.76 9.65 -17.71
N THR A 357 5.10 8.64 -18.49
CA THR A 357 4.61 8.46 -19.87
C THR A 357 3.85 7.13 -19.89
N PRO A 358 2.59 7.09 -19.40
CA PRO A 358 1.82 5.87 -19.40
C PRO A 358 1.40 5.53 -20.84
N MET A 359 1.35 4.23 -21.10
CA MET A 359 0.82 3.68 -22.35
C MET A 359 -0.52 2.98 -22.09
N PRO A 360 -1.42 2.92 -23.09
CA PRO A 360 -2.74 2.30 -22.92
C PRO A 360 -2.61 0.82 -22.58
N LEU A 361 -3.05 0.42 -21.39
CA LEU A 361 -3.01 -0.99 -20.95
C LEU A 361 -3.90 -1.91 -21.79
N SER A 362 -4.91 -1.34 -22.48
CA SER A 362 -5.73 -2.06 -23.45
C SER A 362 -4.92 -2.64 -24.63
N ALA A 363 -3.68 -2.18 -24.83
CA ALA A 363 -2.76 -2.82 -25.77
C ALA A 363 -2.48 -4.29 -25.42
N PHE A 364 -2.43 -4.65 -24.12
CA PHE A 364 -2.31 -6.05 -23.69
C PHE A 364 -3.55 -6.87 -24.06
N THR A 365 -4.75 -6.30 -23.87
CA THR A 365 -6.01 -6.96 -24.26
C THR A 365 -6.08 -7.13 -25.77
N ASN A 366 -5.70 -6.09 -26.54
CA ASN A 366 -5.68 -6.17 -27.99
C ASN A 366 -4.62 -7.18 -28.50
N ALA A 367 -3.43 -7.22 -27.89
CA ALA A 367 -2.40 -8.20 -28.24
C ALA A 367 -2.84 -9.65 -27.94
N TYR A 368 -3.61 -9.85 -26.86
CA TYR A 368 -4.18 -11.15 -26.51
C TYR A 368 -5.25 -11.59 -27.50
N ARG A 369 -6.05 -10.67 -28.05
CA ARG A 369 -7.17 -10.92 -28.94
C ARG A 369 -6.82 -10.93 -30.42
N GLN A 370 -5.75 -10.21 -30.83
CA GLN A 370 -5.38 -10.07 -32.22
C GLN A 370 -4.88 -11.40 -32.80
N SER A 371 -5.35 -11.71 -34.00
CA SER A 371 -4.96 -12.92 -34.71
C SER A 371 -3.47 -12.97 -35.05
N PRO A 372 -2.79 -14.11 -34.85
CA PRO A 372 -1.39 -14.26 -35.25
C PRO A 372 -1.15 -14.19 -36.76
N LEU A 373 -2.22 -14.31 -37.57
CA LEU A 373 -2.16 -14.19 -39.02
C LEU A 373 -1.93 -12.74 -39.48
N VAL A 374 -2.20 -11.76 -38.64
CA VAL A 374 -2.02 -10.33 -38.97
C VAL A 374 -0.56 -9.94 -38.68
N PRO A 375 0.19 -9.37 -39.65
CA PRO A 375 1.55 -8.89 -39.41
C PRO A 375 1.55 -7.60 -38.57
N VAL A 376 2.64 -7.29 -37.92
CA VAL A 376 2.82 -5.96 -37.31
C VAL A 376 2.77 -4.87 -38.36
N ARG A 377 3.55 -5.06 -39.46
CA ARG A 377 3.54 -4.19 -40.64
C ARG A 377 3.69 -5.04 -41.89
N TYR A 378 3.10 -4.58 -42.97
CA TYR A 378 3.35 -5.06 -44.32
C TYR A 378 4.71 -4.58 -44.82
N ALA A 379 5.15 -5.11 -45.98
CA ALA A 379 6.44 -4.76 -46.59
C ALA A 379 6.53 -3.26 -46.99
N ASP A 380 5.40 -2.64 -47.30
CA ASP A 380 5.28 -1.22 -47.64
C ASP A 380 5.27 -0.28 -46.37
N GLY A 381 5.37 -0.85 -45.18
CA GLY A 381 5.39 -0.12 -43.90
C GLY A 381 4.03 0.15 -43.29
N LYS A 382 2.92 -0.13 -43.95
CA LYS A 382 1.57 -0.02 -43.36
C LYS A 382 1.37 -1.03 -42.25
N TYR A 383 0.55 -0.66 -41.28
CA TYR A 383 0.18 -1.61 -40.22
C TYR A 383 -0.68 -2.74 -40.74
N GLY A 384 -0.44 -3.94 -40.20
CA GLY A 384 -1.24 -5.10 -40.53
C GLY A 384 -2.70 -4.96 -40.07
N VAL A 385 -3.61 -5.48 -40.86
CA VAL A 385 -5.07 -5.39 -40.67
C VAL A 385 -5.72 -6.78 -40.76
N PRO A 386 -6.84 -7.02 -40.06
CA PRO A 386 -7.50 -8.31 -39.98
C PRO A 386 -8.40 -8.57 -41.21
N PHE A 387 -7.85 -8.53 -42.41
CA PHE A 387 -8.54 -8.82 -43.66
C PHE A 387 -8.07 -10.13 -44.27
N VAL A 388 -9.00 -10.84 -44.90
CA VAL A 388 -8.77 -12.09 -45.61
C VAL A 388 -9.26 -11.99 -47.04
N SER A 389 -8.41 -12.42 -47.95
CA SER A 389 -8.74 -12.59 -49.40
C SER A 389 -8.32 -13.98 -49.83
N ASN A 390 -9.24 -14.76 -50.42
CA ASN A 390 -9.01 -16.14 -50.87
C ASN A 390 -8.40 -17.06 -49.79
N GLY A 391 -8.85 -16.88 -48.53
CA GLY A 391 -8.37 -17.64 -47.35
C GLY A 391 -7.00 -17.26 -46.80
N VAL A 392 -6.36 -16.20 -47.33
CA VAL A 392 -5.05 -15.70 -46.90
C VAL A 392 -5.20 -14.28 -46.36
N VAL A 393 -4.50 -13.96 -45.28
CA VAL A 393 -4.49 -12.59 -44.72
C VAL A 393 -3.78 -11.64 -45.67
N ALA A 394 -4.44 -10.53 -46.02
CA ALA A 394 -3.99 -9.55 -46.99
C ALA A 394 -4.37 -8.12 -46.56
N GLU A 395 -3.82 -7.10 -47.26
CA GLU A 395 -4.13 -5.70 -47.03
C GLU A 395 -5.58 -5.32 -47.35
N THR A 396 -6.24 -6.10 -48.18
CA THR A 396 -7.63 -5.90 -48.61
C THR A 396 -8.41 -7.20 -48.56
N GLY A 397 -9.73 -7.13 -48.45
CA GLY A 397 -10.60 -8.31 -48.37
C GLY A 397 -11.72 -8.13 -47.37
N ALA A 398 -12.26 -9.26 -46.91
CA ALA A 398 -13.29 -9.27 -45.87
C ALA A 398 -12.65 -9.18 -44.48
N SER A 399 -13.17 -8.31 -43.63
CA SER A 399 -12.73 -8.27 -42.23
C SER A 399 -13.13 -9.55 -41.50
N PHE A 400 -12.23 -10.12 -40.72
CA PHE A 400 -12.51 -11.34 -39.95
C PHE A 400 -12.50 -11.15 -38.45
N ASN A 401 -12.01 -10.02 -37.92
CA ASN A 401 -12.23 -9.56 -36.56
C ASN A 401 -12.22 -8.03 -36.51
N ASN A 402 -12.49 -7.47 -35.36
CA ASN A 402 -12.52 -6.01 -35.13
C ASN A 402 -11.40 -5.51 -34.19
N VAL A 403 -10.36 -6.30 -33.97
CA VAL A 403 -9.26 -5.94 -33.11
C VAL A 403 -8.29 -5.07 -33.89
N GLY A 404 -8.01 -3.86 -33.37
CA GLY A 404 -6.99 -2.99 -33.94
C GLY A 404 -5.57 -3.53 -33.77
N ASN A 405 -4.62 -3.01 -34.54
CA ASN A 405 -3.22 -3.35 -34.42
C ASN A 405 -2.65 -2.78 -33.10
N PRO A 406 -2.19 -3.61 -32.15
CA PRO A 406 -1.73 -3.11 -30.85
C PRO A 406 -0.49 -2.20 -30.93
N VAL A 407 0.40 -2.42 -31.89
CA VAL A 407 1.59 -1.56 -32.10
C VAL A 407 1.16 -0.20 -32.65
N ALA A 408 0.22 -0.15 -33.61
CA ALA A 408 -0.35 1.12 -34.08
C ALA A 408 -1.00 1.91 -32.94
N GLN A 409 -1.69 1.22 -32.04
CA GLN A 409 -2.28 1.86 -30.84
C GLN A 409 -1.23 2.55 -29.97
N LEU A 410 -0.09 1.90 -29.74
CA LEU A 410 1.01 2.50 -28.98
C LEU A 410 1.66 3.66 -29.75
N ASP A 411 1.91 3.50 -31.05
CA ASP A 411 2.59 4.50 -31.87
C ASP A 411 1.74 5.79 -32.06
N TYR A 412 0.41 5.68 -32.07
CA TYR A 412 -0.50 6.81 -32.22
C TYR A 412 -1.04 7.39 -30.91
N THR A 413 -0.51 6.93 -29.76
CA THR A 413 -0.84 7.47 -28.43
C THR A 413 0.40 8.09 -27.80
N ASN A 414 0.28 9.34 -27.31
CA ASN A 414 1.34 10.00 -26.56
C ASN A 414 0.71 10.67 -25.34
N GLU A 415 0.95 10.10 -24.18
CA GLU A 415 0.52 10.67 -22.91
C GLU A 415 1.73 11.10 -22.09
N GLN A 416 1.70 12.32 -21.60
CA GLN A 416 2.75 12.90 -20.75
C GLN A 416 2.11 13.43 -19.48
N GLN A 417 2.62 12.97 -18.36
CA GLN A 417 2.17 13.38 -17.03
C GLN A 417 3.34 13.97 -16.24
N GLN A 418 3.09 15.06 -15.53
CA GLN A 418 4.03 15.66 -14.62
C GLN A 418 3.34 16.02 -13.32
N THR A 419 3.89 15.55 -12.19
CA THR A 419 3.47 15.92 -10.84
C THR A 419 4.59 16.62 -10.12
N VAL A 420 4.27 17.71 -9.42
CA VAL A 420 5.15 18.32 -8.42
C VAL A 420 4.40 18.35 -7.11
N MET A 421 5.04 17.84 -6.06
CA MET A 421 4.49 17.80 -4.72
C MET A 421 5.48 18.40 -3.73
N LEU A 422 5.01 19.34 -2.92
CA LEU A 422 5.72 19.92 -1.80
C LEU A 422 4.97 19.57 -0.53
N GLN A 423 5.60 18.84 0.37
CA GLN A 423 5.06 18.49 1.68
C GLN A 423 5.99 19.00 2.76
N GLY A 424 5.44 19.61 3.81
CA GLY A 424 6.26 20.07 4.90
C GLY A 424 5.49 20.29 6.20
N GLY A 425 6.22 20.22 7.30
CA GLY A 425 5.71 20.45 8.64
C GLY A 425 6.66 21.26 9.50
N LEU A 426 6.09 22.03 10.38
CA LEU A 426 6.78 22.75 11.44
C LEU A 426 6.13 22.40 12.77
N LYS A 427 6.92 21.90 13.72
CA LYS A 427 6.48 21.50 15.04
C LYS A 427 7.25 22.27 16.11
N LEU A 428 6.52 22.88 17.01
CA LEU A 428 7.04 23.53 18.22
C LEU A 428 6.67 22.66 19.43
N ASP A 429 7.64 22.18 20.18
CA ASP A 429 7.48 21.58 21.49
C ASP A 429 7.97 22.58 22.54
N TYR A 430 7.13 22.91 23.54
CA TYR A 430 7.44 23.81 24.64
C TYR A 430 7.13 23.13 25.98
N ASP A 431 8.17 22.81 26.74
CA ASP A 431 8.07 22.28 28.11
C ASP A 431 7.77 23.45 29.08
N ILE A 432 6.47 23.66 29.38
CA ILE A 432 6.00 24.71 30.31
C ILE A 432 6.60 24.43 31.70
N ILE A 433 6.43 23.18 32.15
CA ILE A 433 7.09 22.59 33.31
C ILE A 433 7.50 21.15 32.96
N LYS A 434 8.33 20.50 33.79
CA LYS A 434 8.82 19.12 33.52
C LYS A 434 7.73 18.10 33.21
N SER A 435 6.51 18.29 33.75
CA SER A 435 5.38 17.38 33.57
C SER A 435 4.32 17.87 32.57
N LEU A 436 4.44 19.09 32.04
CA LEU A 436 3.44 19.68 31.13
C LEU A 436 4.11 20.28 29.91
N LYS A 437 3.79 19.71 28.74
CA LYS A 437 4.30 20.15 27.44
C LYS A 437 3.17 20.68 26.58
N PHE A 438 3.40 21.79 25.93
CA PHE A 438 2.57 22.31 24.82
C PHE A 438 3.23 21.95 23.52
N THR A 439 2.45 21.45 22.57
CA THR A 439 2.88 21.18 21.21
C THR A 439 1.96 21.87 20.22
N SER A 440 2.56 22.61 19.28
CA SER A 440 1.87 23.16 18.11
C SER A 440 2.53 22.61 16.86
N GLN A 441 1.73 22.03 15.97
CA GLN A 441 2.21 21.43 14.71
C GLN A 441 1.36 21.90 13.53
N PHE A 442 2.02 22.53 12.56
CA PHE A 442 1.44 22.89 11.26
C PHE A 442 2.04 21.99 10.19
N ASN A 443 1.19 21.42 9.34
CA ASN A 443 1.60 20.65 8.17
C ASN A 443 0.89 21.16 6.94
N GLY A 444 1.58 21.18 5.80
CA GLY A 444 1.04 21.61 4.52
C GLY A 444 1.48 20.72 3.37
N GLU A 445 0.58 20.53 2.41
CA GLU A 445 0.82 19.78 1.17
C GLU A 445 0.33 20.59 -0.02
N PHE A 446 1.24 20.95 -0.90
CA PHE A 446 0.94 21.57 -2.18
C PHE A 446 1.21 20.57 -3.30
N TYR A 447 0.22 20.40 -4.16
CA TYR A 447 0.26 19.45 -5.28
C TYR A 447 -0.13 20.17 -6.58
N THR A 448 0.60 19.90 -7.64
CA THR A 448 0.21 20.28 -8.98
C THR A 448 0.47 19.12 -9.94
N TYR A 449 -0.51 18.86 -10.78
CA TYR A 449 -0.49 17.81 -11.80
C TYR A 449 -0.79 18.44 -13.16
N LYS A 450 -0.03 18.01 -14.17
CA LYS A 450 -0.23 18.38 -15.55
C LYS A 450 -0.24 17.10 -16.39
N GLN A 451 -1.19 17.02 -17.30
CA GLN A 451 -1.30 15.91 -18.25
C GLN A 451 -1.58 16.46 -19.64
N TYR A 452 -0.93 15.88 -20.61
CA TYR A 452 -1.25 15.96 -22.01
C TYR A 452 -1.51 14.53 -22.49
N ASN A 453 -2.70 14.28 -23.02
CA ASN A 453 -3.06 12.98 -23.62
C ASN A 453 -3.44 13.22 -25.07
N TYR A 454 -2.55 12.83 -25.98
CA TYR A 454 -2.71 12.93 -27.41
C TYR A 454 -3.02 11.55 -27.99
N VAL A 455 -4.06 11.48 -28.82
CA VAL A 455 -4.41 10.29 -29.59
C VAL A 455 -4.70 10.69 -31.02
N ASP A 456 -4.01 10.09 -31.96
CA ASP A 456 -4.31 10.25 -33.39
C ASP A 456 -5.39 9.27 -33.85
N ASN A 457 -6.64 9.62 -33.58
CA ASN A 457 -7.79 8.75 -33.89
C ASN A 457 -7.94 8.52 -35.39
N GLN A 458 -7.59 9.52 -36.22
CA GLN A 458 -7.65 9.35 -37.67
C GLN A 458 -6.60 8.35 -38.17
N ALA A 459 -5.36 8.49 -37.70
CA ALA A 459 -4.31 7.55 -38.06
C ALA A 459 -4.62 6.13 -37.55
N LEU A 460 -5.14 5.98 -36.32
CA LEU A 460 -5.63 4.70 -35.81
C LEU A 460 -6.76 4.13 -36.66
N TRP A 461 -7.72 4.94 -37.07
CA TRP A 461 -8.84 4.52 -37.91
C TRP A 461 -8.37 4.09 -39.31
N LEU A 462 -7.45 4.86 -39.93
CA LEU A 462 -6.84 4.51 -41.19
C LEU A 462 -5.99 3.23 -41.13
N SER A 463 -5.27 3.05 -40.01
CA SER A 463 -4.43 1.86 -39.81
C SER A 463 -5.24 0.57 -39.58
N ALA A 464 -6.51 0.67 -39.20
CA ALA A 464 -7.37 -0.50 -39.01
C ALA A 464 -7.91 -1.08 -40.33
N ASP A 465 -7.88 -0.31 -41.43
CA ASP A 465 -8.40 -0.70 -42.72
C ASP A 465 -7.70 0.10 -43.85
N PRO A 466 -6.78 -0.51 -44.60
CA PRO A 466 -6.02 0.17 -45.64
C PRO A 466 -6.86 0.63 -46.87
N THR A 467 -8.12 0.20 -46.96
CA THR A 467 -9.04 0.68 -48.02
C THR A 467 -9.68 2.03 -47.64
N ARG A 468 -9.55 2.44 -46.38
CA ARG A 468 -10.04 3.73 -45.90
C ARG A 468 -9.17 4.85 -46.40
N VAL A 469 -9.82 5.98 -46.67
CA VAL A 469 -9.17 7.22 -47.09
C VAL A 469 -9.55 8.34 -46.15
N ALA A 470 -8.60 9.25 -45.87
CA ALA A 470 -8.81 10.34 -44.92
C ALA A 470 -10.03 11.22 -45.24
N SER A 471 -10.37 11.40 -46.51
CA SER A 471 -11.54 12.16 -46.95
C SER A 471 -12.87 11.50 -46.57
N LYS A 472 -12.90 10.23 -46.23
CA LYS A 472 -14.05 9.47 -45.73
C LYS A 472 -14.04 9.26 -44.21
N TYR A 473 -13.13 9.90 -43.51
CA TYR A 473 -13.16 9.87 -42.05
C TYR A 473 -14.47 10.48 -41.54
N PRO A 474 -15.21 9.81 -40.66
CA PRO A 474 -16.48 10.32 -40.16
C PRO A 474 -16.32 11.70 -39.53
N GLY A 475 -17.01 12.72 -40.03
CA GLY A 475 -16.80 14.11 -39.62
C GLY A 475 -17.30 14.43 -38.21
N ASP A 476 -18.11 13.55 -37.64
CA ASP A 476 -18.57 13.59 -36.24
C ASP A 476 -17.56 13.02 -35.24
N LEU A 477 -16.55 12.25 -35.69
CA LEU A 477 -15.47 11.75 -34.87
C LEU A 477 -14.33 12.77 -34.77
N ASN A 478 -13.62 12.75 -33.64
CA ASN A 478 -12.41 13.56 -33.49
C ASN A 478 -11.27 13.01 -34.36
N VAL A 479 -10.67 13.84 -35.18
CA VAL A 479 -9.57 13.47 -36.09
C VAL A 479 -8.34 13.03 -35.31
N ASN A 480 -7.76 13.94 -34.58
CA ASN A 480 -6.86 13.67 -33.48
C ASN A 480 -7.33 14.50 -32.29
N THR A 481 -7.08 14.00 -31.12
CA THR A 481 -7.52 14.64 -29.89
C THR A 481 -6.35 14.92 -28.99
N LEU A 482 -6.40 16.04 -28.29
CA LEU A 482 -5.50 16.36 -27.20
C LEU A 482 -6.32 16.78 -26.00
N THR A 483 -6.30 15.98 -24.94
CA THR A 483 -6.83 16.37 -23.63
C THR A 483 -5.69 16.91 -22.79
N ARG A 484 -5.88 18.11 -22.27
CA ARG A 484 -4.97 18.74 -21.30
C ARG A 484 -5.65 18.87 -19.99
N ASN A 485 -5.10 18.22 -18.95
CA ASN A 485 -5.54 18.37 -17.57
C ASN A 485 -4.51 19.15 -16.77
N ARG A 486 -5.00 20.02 -15.91
CA ARG A 486 -4.23 20.65 -14.83
C ARG A 486 -5.04 20.52 -13.55
N ASP A 487 -4.46 19.89 -12.54
CA ASP A 487 -5.06 19.71 -11.22
C ASP A 487 -4.12 20.31 -10.18
N GLN A 488 -4.66 21.10 -9.25
CA GLN A 488 -3.88 21.78 -8.22
C GLN A 488 -4.66 21.82 -6.93
N TYR A 489 -3.99 21.53 -5.80
CA TYR A 489 -4.59 21.70 -4.49
C TYR A 489 -3.58 22.08 -3.41
N PHE A 490 -4.07 22.66 -2.34
CA PHE A 490 -3.31 22.91 -1.12
C PHE A 490 -4.11 22.39 0.08
N ASN A 491 -3.56 21.41 0.78
CA ASN A 491 -4.09 20.84 2.00
C ASN A 491 -3.25 21.30 3.18
N TRP A 492 -3.88 21.54 4.33
CA TRP A 492 -3.13 21.84 5.55
C TRP A 492 -3.83 21.29 6.79
N ASN A 493 -3.04 21.06 7.83
CA ASN A 493 -3.45 20.60 9.14
C ASN A 493 -2.73 21.41 10.20
N LEU A 494 -3.47 21.90 11.21
CA LEU A 494 -2.93 22.56 12.38
C LEU A 494 -3.44 21.86 13.63
N SER A 495 -2.53 21.35 14.46
CA SER A 495 -2.83 20.68 15.72
C SER A 495 -2.17 21.42 16.87
N ASN A 496 -2.93 21.72 17.93
CA ASN A 496 -2.43 22.32 19.15
C ASN A 496 -2.89 21.47 20.34
N TYR A 497 -1.95 21.01 21.18
CA TYR A 497 -2.29 20.16 22.30
C TYR A 497 -1.35 20.30 23.48
N LEU A 498 -1.89 19.97 24.65
CA LEU A 498 -1.16 19.87 25.91
C LEU A 498 -1.01 18.39 26.28
N THR A 499 0.17 18.01 26.72
CA THR A 499 0.45 16.68 27.27
C THR A 499 0.97 16.84 28.70
N TYR A 500 0.23 16.29 29.65
CA TYR A 500 0.66 16.16 31.05
C TYR A 500 1.09 14.73 31.28
N ASN A 501 2.31 14.52 31.77
CA ASN A 501 2.84 13.21 32.13
C ASN A 501 3.53 13.27 33.47
N LYS A 502 3.11 12.41 34.42
CA LYS A 502 3.71 12.31 35.74
C LYS A 502 3.55 10.94 36.36
N VAL A 503 4.61 10.46 36.99
CA VAL A 503 4.57 9.29 37.87
C VAL A 503 4.32 9.72 39.29
N PHE A 504 3.29 9.16 39.93
CA PHE A 504 2.92 9.40 41.32
C PHE A 504 3.23 8.16 42.16
N ALA A 505 3.78 8.35 43.36
CA ALA A 505 4.11 7.27 44.29
C ALA A 505 4.89 6.10 43.64
N GLU A 506 5.66 6.38 42.57
CA GLU A 506 6.46 5.40 41.81
C GLU A 506 5.68 4.27 41.11
N ILE A 507 4.36 4.18 41.31
CA ILE A 507 3.51 3.11 40.84
C ILE A 507 2.38 3.57 39.91
N HIS A 508 2.02 4.85 39.89
CA HIS A 508 0.95 5.41 39.11
C HIS A 508 1.54 6.28 37.98
N ASP A 509 1.69 5.77 36.79
CA ASP A 509 2.12 6.55 35.64
C ASP A 509 0.86 7.04 34.87
N VAL A 510 0.68 8.39 34.88
CA VAL A 510 -0.49 9.06 34.29
C VAL A 510 -0.04 9.95 33.15
N GLU A 511 -0.61 9.77 31.98
CA GLU A 511 -0.48 10.70 30.86
C GLU A 511 -1.86 11.16 30.37
N VAL A 512 -2.02 12.47 30.25
CA VAL A 512 -3.23 13.10 29.68
C VAL A 512 -2.83 14.00 28.53
N THR A 513 -3.38 13.76 27.36
CA THR A 513 -3.23 14.63 26.20
C THR A 513 -4.59 15.19 25.81
N ALA A 514 -4.70 16.52 25.66
CA ALA A 514 -5.92 17.18 25.22
C ALA A 514 -5.58 18.26 24.18
N GLY A 515 -6.37 18.36 23.14
CA GLY A 515 -6.05 19.29 22.06
C GLY A 515 -7.18 19.57 21.09
N ILE A 516 -6.86 20.46 20.18
CA ILE A 516 -7.70 20.86 19.07
C ILE A 516 -6.97 20.66 17.74
N GLU A 517 -7.70 20.35 16.71
CA GLU A 517 -7.16 20.20 15.36
C GLU A 517 -8.08 20.87 14.35
N ALA A 518 -7.50 21.58 13.40
CA ALA A 518 -8.16 22.06 12.20
C ALA A 518 -7.47 21.47 10.97
N ASN A 519 -8.27 20.91 10.07
CA ASN A 519 -7.80 20.38 8.80
C ASN A 519 -8.61 20.99 7.67
N VAL A 520 -7.93 21.41 6.63
CA VAL A 520 -8.53 21.89 5.39
C VAL A 520 -7.92 21.11 4.25
N GLN A 521 -8.76 20.38 3.54
CA GLN A 521 -8.48 19.91 2.20
C GLN A 521 -8.84 21.05 1.27
N GLY A 522 -7.82 21.69 0.70
CA GLY A 522 -7.93 22.99 0.07
C GLY A 522 -8.73 23.01 -1.21
N THR A 523 -8.81 24.16 -1.79
CA THR A 523 -9.43 24.39 -3.08
C THR A 523 -8.73 23.53 -4.11
N ARG A 524 -9.44 22.56 -4.65
CA ARG A 524 -8.98 21.78 -5.78
C ARG A 524 -9.45 22.48 -7.04
N GLU A 525 -8.52 22.97 -7.81
CA GLU A 525 -8.79 23.55 -9.14
C GLU A 525 -8.42 22.52 -10.18
N LYS A 526 -9.37 22.14 -11.01
CA LYS A 526 -9.16 21.23 -12.12
C LYS A 526 -9.59 21.85 -13.41
N LEU A 527 -8.64 22.11 -14.29
CA LEU A 527 -8.87 22.59 -15.64
C LEU A 527 -8.69 21.43 -16.62
N THR A 528 -9.72 21.13 -17.39
CA THR A 528 -9.68 20.18 -18.51
C THR A 528 -9.97 20.91 -19.80
N ILE A 529 -9.10 20.75 -20.79
CA ILE A 529 -9.27 21.33 -22.13
C ILE A 529 -9.16 20.20 -23.13
N ASP A 530 -10.22 19.98 -23.89
CA ASP A 530 -10.25 19.04 -25.00
C ASP A 530 -10.13 19.79 -26.32
N ARG A 531 -9.26 19.31 -27.19
CA ARG A 531 -9.01 19.89 -28.53
C ARG A 531 -8.93 18.80 -29.57
N LYS A 532 -9.24 19.17 -30.81
CA LYS A 532 -9.08 18.33 -32.00
C LYS A 532 -8.27 19.06 -33.07
N ASN A 533 -7.78 18.34 -34.06
CA ASN A 533 -6.95 18.86 -35.16
C ASN A 533 -5.67 19.57 -34.67
N VAL A 534 -5.04 19.01 -33.63
CA VAL A 534 -3.82 19.57 -33.06
C VAL A 534 -2.59 19.06 -33.83
N ASN A 535 -1.50 19.80 -33.77
CA ASN A 535 -0.22 19.34 -34.32
C ASN A 535 0.29 18.13 -33.51
N ALA A 536 0.74 17.08 -34.20
CA ALA A 536 1.28 15.88 -33.55
C ALA A 536 2.57 16.15 -32.76
N ASN A 537 3.33 17.20 -33.10
CA ASN A 537 4.52 17.60 -32.37
C ASN A 537 4.14 18.26 -31.04
N SER A 538 4.57 17.66 -29.93
CA SER A 538 4.25 18.10 -28.56
C SER A 538 4.73 19.54 -28.23
N ASN A 539 5.69 20.05 -28.94
CA ASN A 539 6.14 21.45 -28.79
C ASN A 539 5.03 22.48 -29.05
N TYR A 540 4.02 22.10 -29.85
CA TYR A 540 2.88 22.95 -30.20
C TYR A 540 1.62 22.70 -29.37
N TRP A 541 1.67 21.86 -28.34
CA TRP A 541 0.49 21.57 -27.51
C TRP A 541 0.14 22.66 -26.52
N SER A 542 0.96 23.70 -26.39
CA SER A 542 0.65 24.85 -25.54
C SER A 542 -0.45 25.73 -26.16
N LEU A 543 -1.18 26.48 -25.32
CA LEU A 543 -2.28 27.36 -25.76
C LEU A 543 -1.83 28.64 -26.44
N LYS A 544 -0.51 28.91 -26.54
CA LYS A 544 -0.01 30.21 -27.00
C LYS A 544 -0.26 30.47 -28.49
N ASP A 545 -0.28 29.40 -29.28
CA ASP A 545 -0.52 29.51 -30.73
C ASP A 545 -1.83 28.83 -31.11
N VAL A 546 -2.88 29.61 -31.22
CA VAL A 546 -4.26 29.13 -31.50
C VAL A 546 -4.34 28.48 -32.88
N ASN A 547 -3.53 28.93 -33.83
CA ASN A 547 -3.60 28.41 -35.21
C ASN A 547 -2.97 27.02 -35.36
N VAL A 548 -2.01 26.68 -34.48
CA VAL A 548 -1.30 25.39 -34.49
C VAL A 548 -1.82 24.45 -33.40
N ALA A 549 -2.49 25.00 -32.40
CA ALA A 549 -2.92 24.30 -31.20
C ALA A 549 -4.25 23.54 -31.38
N GLY A 550 -4.90 23.60 -32.54
CA GLY A 550 -6.16 22.95 -32.86
C GLY A 550 -7.40 23.63 -32.26
N THR A 551 -8.58 23.10 -32.60
CA THR A 551 -9.87 23.63 -32.18
C THR A 551 -10.26 23.12 -30.81
N VAL A 552 -10.65 24.02 -29.89
CA VAL A 552 -11.20 23.65 -28.57
C VAL A 552 -12.59 23.06 -28.77
N THR A 553 -12.81 21.85 -28.23
CA THR A 553 -14.06 21.12 -28.28
C THR A 553 -14.73 20.97 -26.91
N GLY A 554 -13.94 21.09 -25.84
CA GLY A 554 -14.42 21.02 -24.46
C GLY A 554 -13.56 21.91 -23.55
N LEU A 555 -14.22 22.61 -22.64
CA LEU A 555 -13.57 23.34 -21.56
C LEU A 555 -14.35 23.07 -20.28
N LYS A 556 -13.66 22.52 -19.27
CA LYS A 556 -14.20 22.34 -17.93
C LYS A 556 -13.24 23.00 -16.95
N ASP A 557 -13.77 23.97 -16.22
CA ASP A 557 -13.07 24.62 -15.11
C ASP A 557 -13.83 24.29 -13.84
N GLU A 558 -13.29 23.41 -13.02
CA GLU A 558 -13.95 22.84 -11.87
C GLU A 558 -13.22 23.29 -10.61
N ALA A 559 -13.86 24.10 -9.77
CA ALA A 559 -13.44 24.39 -8.42
C ALA A 559 -14.22 23.50 -7.45
N LEU A 560 -13.55 22.58 -6.76
CA LEU A 560 -14.18 21.78 -5.73
C LEU A 560 -14.20 22.53 -4.40
N ASN A 561 -15.32 22.46 -3.71
CA ASN A 561 -15.49 23.09 -2.41
C ASN A 561 -14.45 22.55 -1.41
N GLN A 562 -13.93 23.45 -0.58
CA GLN A 562 -13.04 23.09 0.52
C GLN A 562 -13.76 22.14 1.49
N ARG A 563 -13.10 21.06 1.83
CA ARG A 563 -13.48 20.20 2.94
C ARG A 563 -12.79 20.70 4.20
N ARG A 564 -13.57 20.99 5.23
CA ARG A 564 -13.06 21.48 6.51
C ARG A 564 -13.43 20.49 7.60
N LEU A 565 -12.48 20.20 8.46
CA LEU A 565 -12.66 19.37 9.64
C LEU A 565 -12.16 20.13 10.85
N ALA A 566 -12.98 20.25 11.88
CA ALA A 566 -12.61 20.78 13.18
C ALA A 566 -12.77 19.66 14.22
N SER A 567 -11.79 19.50 15.08
CA SER A 567 -11.75 18.38 16.02
C SER A 567 -11.31 18.82 17.41
N TYR A 568 -11.95 18.22 18.41
CA TYR A 568 -11.55 18.27 19.80
C TYR A 568 -11.23 16.86 20.26
N PHE A 569 -10.12 16.66 20.95
CA PHE A 569 -9.75 15.34 21.40
C PHE A 569 -9.12 15.35 22.77
N ALA A 570 -9.33 14.27 23.52
CA ALA A 570 -8.64 13.98 24.76
C ALA A 570 -8.29 12.50 24.84
N ARG A 571 -7.11 12.20 25.34
CA ARG A 571 -6.62 10.84 25.59
C ARG A 571 -6.08 10.77 27.02
N PHE A 572 -6.55 9.79 27.77
CA PHE A 572 -6.08 9.44 29.09
C PHE A 572 -5.37 8.09 29.00
N GLN A 573 -4.17 8.01 29.53
CA GLN A 573 -3.39 6.80 29.62
C GLN A 573 -2.91 6.61 31.05
N TYR A 574 -3.13 5.43 31.58
CA TYR A 574 -2.78 5.09 32.95
C TYR A 574 -2.09 3.76 33.02
N LYS A 575 -0.97 3.70 33.71
CA LYS A 575 -0.24 2.48 34.00
C LYS A 575 -0.05 2.33 35.50
N LEU A 576 -0.56 1.23 36.04
CA LEU A 576 -0.46 0.89 37.47
C LEU A 576 0.52 -0.25 37.67
N LEU A 577 1.49 -0.05 38.59
CA LEU A 577 2.49 -1.06 38.97
C LEU A 577 3.27 -1.63 37.75
N ASP A 578 3.38 -0.88 36.68
CA ASP A 578 3.95 -1.35 35.40
C ASP A 578 3.27 -2.60 34.79
N ARG A 579 2.08 -2.98 35.23
CA ARG A 579 1.36 -4.22 34.86
C ARG A 579 -0.01 -3.98 34.27
N TYR A 580 -0.79 -3.05 34.85
CA TYR A 580 -2.16 -2.81 34.43
C TYR A 580 -2.21 -1.53 33.61
N LEU A 581 -2.71 -1.63 32.40
CA LEU A 581 -2.71 -0.56 31.42
C LEU A 581 -4.15 -0.20 31.07
N LEU A 582 -4.47 1.09 31.07
CA LEU A 582 -5.74 1.63 30.63
C LEU A 582 -5.48 2.80 29.66
N THR A 583 -6.15 2.77 28.53
CA THR A 583 -6.19 3.89 27.58
C THR A 583 -7.64 4.25 27.32
N GLY A 584 -8.01 5.50 27.50
CA GLY A 584 -9.31 6.04 27.11
C GLY A 584 -9.12 7.20 26.14
N THR A 585 -9.84 7.23 25.04
CA THR A 585 -9.80 8.33 24.06
C THR A 585 -11.21 8.78 23.77
N VAL A 586 -11.43 10.06 23.70
CA VAL A 586 -12.63 10.67 23.16
C VAL A 586 -12.25 11.71 22.14
N ARG A 587 -12.87 11.65 20.96
CA ARG A 587 -12.71 12.63 19.92
C ARG A 587 -14.07 13.08 19.39
N ARG A 588 -14.22 14.37 19.16
CA ARG A 588 -15.38 14.97 18.56
C ARG A 588 -14.98 15.71 17.30
N ASP A 589 -15.47 15.24 16.17
CA ASP A 589 -15.15 15.77 14.85
C ASP A 589 -16.36 16.43 14.22
N GLY A 590 -16.17 17.61 13.60
CA GLY A 590 -17.17 18.32 12.83
C GLY A 590 -16.71 18.50 11.39
N SER A 591 -17.45 17.93 10.42
CA SER A 591 -17.12 17.96 8.98
C SER A 591 -18.07 18.86 8.21
N SER A 592 -17.50 19.72 7.36
CA SER A 592 -18.28 20.57 6.45
C SER A 592 -19.01 19.80 5.34
N GLN A 593 -18.77 18.47 5.20
CA GLN A 593 -19.43 17.63 4.21
C GLN A 593 -20.88 17.31 4.53
N PHE A 594 -21.26 17.42 5.80
CA PHE A 594 -22.59 17.06 6.27
C PHE A 594 -23.45 18.29 6.56
N ALA A 595 -24.77 18.10 6.56
CA ALA A 595 -25.73 19.11 6.95
C ALA A 595 -25.44 19.62 8.36
N GLU A 596 -25.90 20.84 8.70
CA GLU A 596 -25.51 21.54 9.91
C GLU A 596 -25.80 20.75 11.19
N ASP A 597 -26.97 20.10 11.24
CA ASP A 597 -27.40 19.25 12.36
C ASP A 597 -26.73 17.87 12.42
N LYS A 598 -26.04 17.45 11.36
CA LYS A 598 -25.34 16.15 11.21
C LYS A 598 -23.81 16.25 11.20
N ARG A 599 -23.27 17.47 11.26
CA ARG A 599 -21.81 17.74 11.14
C ARG A 599 -20.98 17.08 12.23
N TRP A 600 -21.48 17.02 13.45
CA TRP A 600 -20.71 16.63 14.62
C TRP A 600 -20.92 15.17 14.98
N GLY A 601 -19.82 14.40 15.01
CA GLY A 601 -19.75 13.05 15.53
C GLY A 601 -18.86 12.96 16.76
N THR A 602 -19.20 12.09 17.72
CA THR A 602 -18.38 11.82 18.92
C THR A 602 -17.96 10.35 18.92
N PHE A 603 -16.67 10.11 19.06
CA PHE A 603 -16.03 8.83 18.88
C PHE A 603 -15.21 8.44 20.12
N PRO A 604 -15.79 7.67 21.05
CA PRO A 604 -15.09 7.15 22.21
C PRO A 604 -14.37 5.84 21.92
N SER A 605 -13.28 5.59 22.65
CA SER A 605 -12.61 4.30 22.68
C SER A 605 -11.98 4.01 24.03
N VAL A 606 -11.83 2.72 24.35
CA VAL A 606 -11.14 2.23 25.54
C VAL A 606 -10.25 1.04 25.18
N GLY A 607 -9.07 0.98 25.78
CA GLY A 607 -8.14 -0.13 25.64
C GLY A 607 -7.63 -0.54 27.04
N LEU A 608 -7.57 -1.85 27.26
CA LEU A 608 -7.08 -2.46 28.48
C LEU A 608 -5.89 -3.36 28.17
N GLY A 609 -4.92 -3.39 29.07
CA GLY A 609 -3.78 -4.29 28.97
C GLY A 609 -3.34 -4.82 30.33
N TRP A 610 -2.92 -6.08 30.35
CA TRP A 610 -2.36 -6.71 31.52
C TRP A 610 -1.06 -7.41 31.17
N VAL A 611 0.05 -6.92 31.74
CA VAL A 611 1.38 -7.50 31.58
C VAL A 611 1.54 -8.63 32.59
N VAL A 612 1.02 -9.81 32.25
CA VAL A 612 0.95 -10.99 33.11
C VAL A 612 2.33 -11.45 33.55
N SER A 613 3.35 -11.34 32.69
CA SER A 613 4.73 -11.72 33.00
C SER A 613 5.37 -10.94 34.15
N LYS A 614 4.79 -9.77 34.53
CA LYS A 614 5.25 -8.97 35.67
C LYS A 614 4.56 -9.32 36.98
N GLU A 615 3.65 -10.29 36.99
CA GLU A 615 3.02 -10.78 38.21
C GLU A 615 3.96 -11.67 39.01
N SER A 616 3.80 -11.65 40.33
CA SER A 616 4.66 -12.40 41.24
C SER A 616 4.66 -13.92 40.98
N PHE A 617 3.54 -14.45 40.48
CA PHE A 617 3.43 -15.88 40.16
C PHE A 617 4.16 -16.33 38.90
N LEU A 618 4.53 -15.37 38.01
CA LEU A 618 5.33 -15.63 36.79
C LEU A 618 6.75 -15.04 36.86
N SER A 619 7.06 -14.22 37.87
CA SER A 619 8.37 -13.52 37.96
C SER A 619 9.58 -14.45 38.00
N ASN A 620 9.38 -15.71 38.45
CA ASN A 620 10.44 -16.71 38.56
C ASN A 620 10.49 -17.69 37.36
N VAL A 621 9.64 -17.48 36.34
CA VAL A 621 9.63 -18.32 35.14
C VAL A 621 10.49 -17.67 34.07
N GLU A 622 11.80 -17.96 34.09
CA GLU A 622 12.81 -17.35 33.19
C GLU A 622 12.52 -17.56 31.69
N GLN A 623 11.74 -18.59 31.36
CA GLN A 623 11.36 -18.89 29.96
C GLN A 623 10.35 -17.92 29.39
N ILE A 624 9.61 -17.18 30.24
CA ILE A 624 8.58 -16.20 29.82
C ILE A 624 9.13 -14.80 30.02
N ASN A 625 9.63 -14.18 28.95
CA ASN A 625 10.18 -12.84 28.97
C ASN A 625 9.08 -11.76 28.92
N LEU A 626 8.01 -12.04 28.15
CA LEU A 626 6.82 -11.21 28.04
C LEU A 626 5.60 -12.09 27.86
N LEU A 627 4.55 -11.82 28.61
CA LEU A 627 3.18 -12.25 28.33
C LEU A 627 2.26 -11.08 28.67
N LYS A 628 1.58 -10.54 27.63
CA LYS A 628 0.66 -9.42 27.79
C LYS A 628 -0.66 -9.75 27.12
N ILE A 629 -1.76 -9.64 27.87
CA ILE A 629 -3.13 -9.75 27.37
C ILE A 629 -3.67 -8.35 27.14
N ARG A 630 -4.41 -8.14 26.07
CA ARG A 630 -5.01 -6.85 25.73
C ARG A 630 -6.39 -7.01 25.11
N GLY A 631 -7.21 -5.97 25.30
CA GLY A 631 -8.53 -5.87 24.70
C GLY A 631 -8.88 -4.41 24.46
N SER A 632 -9.63 -4.15 23.41
CA SER A 632 -10.06 -2.79 23.09
C SER A 632 -11.44 -2.77 22.45
N TRP A 633 -12.15 -1.68 22.68
CA TRP A 633 -13.40 -1.34 22.04
C TRP A 633 -13.38 0.13 21.64
N GLY A 634 -14.03 0.46 20.53
CA GLY A 634 -14.22 1.85 20.16
C GLY A 634 -15.10 2.05 18.96
N ARG A 635 -15.50 3.29 18.80
CA ARG A 635 -16.29 3.81 17.68
C ARG A 635 -15.49 4.82 16.90
N LEU A 636 -15.60 4.78 15.59
CA LEU A 636 -14.96 5.70 14.64
C LEU A 636 -15.99 6.16 13.63
N GLY A 637 -15.84 7.37 13.11
CA GLY A 637 -16.62 7.86 11.97
C GLY A 637 -15.86 7.66 10.67
N ASN A 638 -16.55 7.49 9.56
CA ASN A 638 -15.97 7.56 8.23
C ASN A 638 -16.62 8.74 7.48
N GLN A 639 -15.77 9.70 7.06
CA GLN A 639 -16.19 10.85 6.26
C GLN A 639 -15.96 10.69 4.77
N ASN A 640 -15.32 9.59 4.33
CA ASN A 640 -15.01 9.35 2.92
C ASN A 640 -16.27 8.93 2.15
N VAL A 641 -17.24 9.83 2.10
CA VAL A 641 -18.48 9.68 1.37
C VAL A 641 -18.45 10.50 0.07
N PRO A 642 -19.21 10.14 -0.97
CA PRO A 642 -19.25 10.89 -2.21
C PRO A 642 -19.58 12.37 -1.98
N LEU A 643 -18.82 13.28 -2.60
CA LEU A 643 -18.94 14.74 -2.41
C LEU A 643 -20.25 15.36 -2.93
N ASN A 644 -20.87 14.74 -3.94
CA ASN A 644 -22.04 15.28 -4.62
C ASN A 644 -23.34 15.08 -3.85
N THR A 645 -23.25 14.72 -2.57
CA THR A 645 -24.39 14.35 -1.74
C THR A 645 -25.20 15.53 -1.24
N GLN A 646 -24.72 16.76 -1.40
CA GLN A 646 -25.37 17.97 -0.89
C GLN A 646 -25.88 18.93 -1.97
N LEU A 647 -25.63 18.67 -3.24
CA LEU A 647 -26.01 19.55 -4.33
C LEU A 647 -27.13 18.92 -5.18
N LEU A 648 -28.29 19.54 -5.16
CA LEU A 648 -29.31 19.29 -6.16
C LEU A 648 -28.81 19.82 -7.50
N THR A 649 -28.59 18.95 -8.47
CA THR A 649 -28.21 19.37 -9.82
C THR A 649 -29.41 19.30 -10.74
N SER A 650 -29.60 20.36 -11.53
CA SER A 650 -30.63 20.42 -12.57
C SER A 650 -29.96 20.52 -13.94
N GLY A 651 -30.50 19.82 -14.91
CA GLY A 651 -30.09 19.89 -16.29
C GLY A 651 -31.18 20.52 -17.17
N LEU A 652 -30.80 21.19 -18.23
CA LEU A 652 -31.74 21.60 -19.28
C LEU A 652 -32.00 20.41 -20.20
N ASP A 653 -33.25 20.02 -20.34
CA ASP A 653 -33.68 19.00 -21.29
C ASP A 653 -34.46 19.66 -22.40
N TYR A 654 -34.08 19.37 -23.63
CA TYR A 654 -34.76 19.89 -24.83
C TYR A 654 -35.63 18.77 -25.40
N SER A 655 -36.90 18.77 -25.03
CA SER A 655 -37.88 17.86 -25.67
C SER A 655 -38.55 18.53 -26.84
N GLY A 656 -39.22 17.77 -27.70
CA GLY A 656 -40.03 18.31 -28.78
C GLY A 656 -41.19 19.23 -28.35
N LEU A 657 -41.40 19.36 -27.03
CA LEU A 657 -42.43 20.24 -26.43
C LEU A 657 -41.83 21.53 -25.86
N GLY A 658 -40.50 21.73 -25.94
CA GLY A 658 -39.82 22.91 -25.46
C GLY A 658 -38.71 22.58 -24.46
N SER A 659 -38.02 23.62 -23.98
CA SER A 659 -36.96 23.44 -22.96
C SER A 659 -37.58 23.24 -21.58
N GLY A 660 -37.17 22.18 -20.89
CA GLY A 660 -37.56 21.88 -19.52
C GLY A 660 -36.35 21.76 -18.61
N THR A 661 -36.54 21.85 -17.32
CA THR A 661 -35.50 21.59 -16.32
C THR A 661 -35.77 20.23 -15.69
N THR A 662 -34.79 19.33 -15.81
CA THR A 662 -34.84 18.04 -15.14
C THR A 662 -33.96 18.05 -13.87
N ILE A 663 -34.41 17.37 -12.83
CA ILE A 663 -33.61 17.16 -11.62
C ILE A 663 -32.69 15.98 -11.90
N ASN A 664 -31.36 16.24 -12.04
CA ASN A 664 -30.40 15.21 -12.37
C ASN A 664 -29.91 14.43 -11.14
N SER A 665 -29.99 15.00 -9.95
CA SER A 665 -29.60 14.31 -8.72
C SER A 665 -30.50 14.71 -7.55
N GLN A 666 -30.70 13.78 -6.63
CA GLN A 666 -31.37 13.99 -5.38
C GLN A 666 -30.37 13.95 -4.23
N VAL A 667 -30.62 14.75 -3.20
CA VAL A 667 -29.79 14.79 -1.98
C VAL A 667 -30.52 14.07 -0.86
N ASP A 668 -29.82 13.22 -0.11
CA ASP A 668 -30.31 12.71 1.17
C ASP A 668 -30.02 13.74 2.28
N PRO A 669 -31.00 14.45 2.83
CA PRO A 669 -30.79 15.45 3.88
C PRO A 669 -30.26 14.81 5.19
N ASN A 670 -30.43 13.50 5.36
CA ASN A 670 -30.00 12.75 6.55
C ASN A 670 -28.60 12.16 6.42
N LEU A 671 -27.92 12.43 5.32
CA LEU A 671 -26.58 11.91 5.12
C LEU A 671 -25.63 12.40 6.22
N SER A 672 -24.98 11.44 6.89
CA SER A 672 -24.09 11.67 8.02
C SER A 672 -22.92 10.70 7.98
N TRP A 673 -22.27 10.51 9.09
CA TRP A 673 -21.15 9.58 9.25
C TRP A 673 -21.57 8.11 9.05
N GLU A 674 -20.77 7.34 8.31
CA GLU A 674 -20.73 5.89 8.54
C GLU A 674 -20.06 5.66 9.88
N ILE A 675 -20.59 4.75 10.69
CA ILE A 675 -20.05 4.44 12.03
C ILE A 675 -19.38 3.07 11.99
N VAL A 676 -18.09 3.05 12.30
CA VAL A 676 -17.33 1.81 12.45
C VAL A 676 -17.17 1.55 13.93
N GLU A 677 -17.68 0.42 14.40
CA GLU A 677 -17.52 -0.09 15.75
C GLU A 677 -16.67 -1.35 15.72
N GLU A 678 -15.65 -1.39 16.57
CA GLU A 678 -14.73 -2.52 16.62
C GLU A 678 -14.49 -2.96 18.05
N LEU A 679 -14.61 -4.28 18.28
CA LEU A 679 -14.16 -4.99 19.47
C LEU A 679 -12.99 -5.88 19.07
N SER A 680 -11.88 -5.78 19.80
CA SER A 680 -10.72 -6.64 19.57
C SER A 680 -10.09 -7.11 20.87
N GLY A 681 -9.49 -8.31 20.83
CA GLY A 681 -8.76 -8.90 21.95
C GLY A 681 -7.58 -9.71 21.44
N GLY A 682 -6.54 -9.81 22.26
CA GLY A 682 -5.37 -10.57 21.86
C GLY A 682 -4.31 -10.66 22.96
N PHE A 683 -3.22 -11.33 22.64
CA PHE A 683 -2.05 -11.40 23.52
C PHE A 683 -0.76 -11.32 22.73
N ASP A 684 0.25 -10.72 23.38
CA ASP A 684 1.63 -10.65 22.90
C ASP A 684 2.51 -11.50 23.82
N PHE A 685 3.46 -12.24 23.26
CA PHE A 685 4.38 -13.05 24.04
C PHE A 685 5.81 -13.00 23.49
N GLU A 686 6.77 -13.12 24.40
CA GLU A 686 8.19 -13.36 24.14
C GLU A 686 8.67 -14.42 25.11
N VAL A 687 9.22 -15.50 24.59
CA VAL A 687 9.65 -16.66 25.38
C VAL A 687 11.02 -17.14 24.94
N LEU A 688 11.59 -18.05 25.74
CA LEU A 688 12.88 -18.71 25.46
C LEU A 688 14.03 -17.71 25.25
N ASN A 689 14.20 -16.80 26.23
CA ASN A 689 15.20 -15.71 26.17
C ASN A 689 15.00 -14.79 24.93
N ASN A 690 13.75 -14.42 24.66
CA ASN A 690 13.35 -13.59 23.53
C ASN A 690 13.60 -14.19 22.13
N ARG A 691 13.90 -15.49 22.03
CA ARG A 691 14.07 -16.14 20.73
C ARG A 691 12.77 -16.30 19.99
N LEU A 692 11.68 -16.70 20.68
CA LEU A 692 10.36 -16.80 20.08
C LEU A 692 9.49 -15.65 20.53
N LYS A 693 9.01 -14.86 19.58
CA LYS A 693 8.11 -13.72 19.77
C LYS A 693 6.86 -13.92 18.93
N GLY A 694 5.73 -13.48 19.42
CA GLY A 694 4.50 -13.57 18.67
C GLY A 694 3.38 -12.74 19.21
N SER A 695 2.31 -12.66 18.40
CA SER A 695 1.03 -12.08 18.78
C SER A 695 -0.11 -12.88 18.17
N PHE A 696 -1.22 -12.89 18.87
CA PHE A 696 -2.49 -13.41 18.39
C PHE A 696 -3.58 -12.38 18.68
N ASP A 697 -4.42 -12.11 17.67
CA ASP A 697 -5.51 -11.14 17.74
C ASP A 697 -6.79 -11.73 17.16
N VAL A 698 -7.93 -11.39 17.77
CA VAL A 698 -9.27 -11.61 17.24
C VAL A 698 -10.00 -10.28 17.20
N TYR A 699 -10.86 -10.09 16.20
CA TYR A 699 -11.61 -8.85 16.06
C TYR A 699 -13.01 -9.06 15.46
N ASP A 700 -13.91 -8.16 15.83
CA ASP A 700 -15.25 -7.98 15.24
C ASP A 700 -15.41 -6.51 14.93
N LYS A 701 -15.38 -6.16 13.63
CA LYS A 701 -15.46 -4.79 13.09
C LYS A 701 -16.75 -4.67 12.29
N ASN A 702 -17.67 -3.84 12.78
CA ASN A 702 -18.99 -3.63 12.19
C ASN A 702 -19.12 -2.17 11.71
N THR A 703 -19.49 -1.97 10.46
CA THR A 703 -19.83 -0.67 9.90
C THR A 703 -21.35 -0.56 9.81
N THR A 704 -21.92 0.36 10.58
CA THR A 704 -23.34 0.70 10.52
C THR A 704 -23.55 1.99 9.72
N ASN A 705 -24.74 2.20 9.25
CA ASN A 705 -25.06 3.34 8.37
C ASN A 705 -24.22 3.35 7.08
N THR A 706 -23.89 2.17 6.56
CA THR A 706 -23.13 2.07 5.29
C THR A 706 -23.92 2.72 4.17
N ILE A 707 -23.22 3.54 3.38
CA ILE A 707 -23.80 4.31 2.28
C ILE A 707 -23.78 3.46 1.02
N LEU A 708 -24.97 3.30 0.41
CA LEU A 708 -25.15 2.68 -0.90
C LEU A 708 -26.00 3.60 -1.81
N ASN A 709 -25.92 3.38 -3.12
CA ASN A 709 -26.69 4.11 -4.09
C ASN A 709 -28.13 3.57 -4.18
N VAL A 710 -29.10 4.37 -3.74
CA VAL A 710 -30.53 4.06 -3.84
C VAL A 710 -31.04 4.52 -5.21
N LYS A 711 -31.68 3.61 -5.93
CA LYS A 711 -32.31 3.91 -7.22
C LYS A 711 -33.62 4.65 -6.96
N PRO A 712 -33.81 5.85 -7.53
CA PRO A 712 -35.10 6.54 -7.44
C PRO A 712 -36.21 5.73 -8.14
N TYR A 713 -37.44 5.87 -7.68
CA TYR A 713 -38.58 5.29 -8.40
C TYR A 713 -38.67 5.87 -9.80
N SER A 714 -38.95 5.02 -10.78
CA SER A 714 -39.06 5.46 -12.20
C SER A 714 -40.08 6.57 -12.44
N THR A 715 -41.07 6.67 -11.57
CA THR A 715 -42.12 7.73 -11.59
C THR A 715 -41.61 9.09 -11.11
N SER A 716 -40.42 9.17 -10.46
CA SER A 716 -39.87 10.43 -9.96
C SER A 716 -39.27 11.32 -11.05
N GLY A 717 -39.01 10.79 -12.24
CA GLY A 717 -38.27 11.47 -13.31
C GLY A 717 -36.77 11.64 -13.02
N ILE A 718 -36.26 11.15 -11.87
CA ILE A 718 -34.87 11.21 -11.48
C ILE A 718 -34.17 9.93 -11.96
N THR A 719 -33.10 10.08 -12.73
CA THR A 719 -32.39 8.96 -13.32
C THR A 719 -31.11 8.58 -12.55
N VAL A 720 -30.57 9.50 -11.76
CA VAL A 720 -29.32 9.33 -11.02
C VAL A 720 -29.59 8.73 -9.64
N ALA A 721 -28.83 7.70 -9.29
CA ALA A 721 -28.94 7.06 -7.98
C ALA A 721 -28.41 7.99 -6.87
N THR A 722 -29.09 7.98 -5.72
CA THR A 722 -28.77 8.83 -4.56
C THR A 722 -28.05 8.04 -3.50
N PRO A 723 -26.87 8.48 -3.03
CA PRO A 723 -26.23 7.89 -1.86
C PRO A 723 -27.07 8.06 -0.60
N ALA A 724 -27.34 6.98 0.11
CA ALA A 724 -28.11 6.99 1.36
C ALA A 724 -27.64 5.92 2.34
N HIS A 725 -27.92 6.10 3.63
CA HIS A 725 -27.63 5.15 4.69
C HIS A 725 -28.59 3.96 4.68
N VAL A 726 -28.17 2.84 4.10
CA VAL A 726 -29.08 1.70 3.90
C VAL A 726 -28.53 0.34 4.29
N GLY A 727 -27.23 0.23 4.59
CA GLY A 727 -26.59 -1.04 4.82
C GLY A 727 -25.81 -1.14 6.11
N GLU A 728 -25.42 -2.39 6.46
CA GLU A 728 -24.45 -2.72 7.50
C GLU A 728 -23.49 -3.79 6.99
N VAL A 729 -22.20 -3.61 7.28
CA VAL A 729 -21.12 -4.51 6.84
C VAL A 729 -20.33 -4.98 8.04
N SER A 730 -20.10 -6.29 8.15
CA SER A 730 -19.29 -6.91 9.18
C SER A 730 -18.00 -7.49 8.62
N ASN A 731 -16.90 -7.34 9.39
CA ASN A 731 -15.62 -8.01 9.18
C ASN A 731 -15.21 -8.68 10.48
N LYS A 732 -15.13 -10.02 10.49
CA LYS A 732 -14.72 -10.83 11.65
C LYS A 732 -13.51 -11.65 11.28
N GLY A 733 -12.51 -11.64 12.15
CA GLY A 733 -11.30 -12.36 11.81
C GLY A 733 -10.33 -12.57 12.95
N TYR A 734 -9.23 -13.24 12.62
CA TYR A 734 -8.11 -13.45 13.51
C TYR A 734 -6.77 -13.27 12.79
N GLU A 735 -5.77 -12.89 13.55
CA GLU A 735 -4.42 -12.57 13.09
C GLU A 735 -3.39 -13.30 13.97
N ILE A 736 -2.36 -13.85 13.34
CA ILE A 736 -1.25 -14.53 14.01
C ILE A 736 0.04 -13.98 13.45
N SER A 737 1.00 -13.65 14.33
CA SER A 737 2.36 -13.32 13.95
C SER A 737 3.34 -14.09 14.83
N LEU A 738 4.32 -14.74 14.24
CA LEU A 738 5.36 -15.49 14.92
C LEU A 738 6.72 -15.13 14.35
N ARG A 739 7.73 -15.03 15.22
CA ARG A 739 9.11 -14.81 14.82
C ARG A 739 10.06 -15.54 15.75
N TRP A 740 10.95 -16.28 15.18
CA TRP A 740 12.10 -16.92 15.85
C TRP A 740 13.37 -16.21 15.45
N ASP A 741 14.12 -15.67 16.40
CA ASP A 741 15.44 -15.09 16.22
C ASP A 741 16.45 -15.89 17.04
N ASP A 742 17.54 -16.32 16.44
CA ASP A 742 18.61 -17.05 17.17
C ASP A 742 20.01 -16.69 16.67
N ARG A 743 20.95 -16.82 17.56
CA ARG A 743 22.38 -16.62 17.31
C ARG A 743 23.12 -17.86 17.72
N ILE A 744 23.60 -18.64 16.76
CA ILE A 744 24.31 -19.88 16.99
C ILE A 744 25.71 -19.61 17.57
N ASN A 745 26.37 -18.57 17.01
CA ASN A 745 27.69 -18.08 17.49
C ASN A 745 27.92 -16.65 16.99
N ASP A 746 29.06 -16.04 17.32
CA ASP A 746 29.38 -14.66 16.93
C ASP A 746 29.38 -14.38 15.43
N ASN A 747 29.53 -15.43 14.61
CA ASN A 747 29.55 -15.31 13.17
C ASN A 747 28.25 -15.67 12.47
N LEU A 748 27.29 -16.31 13.16
CA LEU A 748 26.09 -16.87 12.54
C LEU A 748 24.84 -16.55 13.36
N SER A 749 23.98 -15.74 12.79
CA SER A 749 22.63 -15.48 13.30
C SER A 749 21.58 -15.71 12.22
N TYR A 750 20.40 -16.13 12.61
CA TYR A 750 19.28 -16.34 11.67
C TYR A 750 17.93 -15.97 12.32
N TRP A 751 16.96 -15.69 11.47
CA TRP A 751 15.58 -15.52 11.89
C TRP A 751 14.63 -16.19 10.90
N VAL A 752 13.51 -16.64 11.43
CA VAL A 752 12.38 -17.16 10.67
C VAL A 752 11.12 -16.51 11.23
N GLY A 753 10.33 -15.89 10.38
CA GLY A 753 9.09 -15.25 10.76
C GLY A 753 7.95 -15.62 9.84
N GLY A 754 6.74 -15.52 10.34
CA GLY A 754 5.52 -15.71 9.56
C GLY A 754 4.35 -14.97 10.17
N ASN A 755 3.43 -14.60 9.31
CA ASN A 755 2.15 -14.04 9.73
C ASN A 755 1.03 -14.65 8.91
N PHE A 756 -0.14 -14.76 9.53
CA PHE A 756 -1.36 -15.25 8.91
C PHE A 756 -2.54 -14.42 9.40
N SER A 757 -3.48 -14.15 8.52
CA SER A 757 -4.76 -13.54 8.87
C SER A 757 -5.90 -14.17 8.11
N HIS A 758 -7.04 -14.30 8.79
CA HIS A 758 -8.30 -14.70 8.19
C HIS A 758 -9.36 -13.65 8.47
N ASN A 759 -10.14 -13.28 7.45
CA ASN A 759 -11.22 -12.30 7.55
C ASN A 759 -12.47 -12.79 6.82
N LYS A 760 -13.61 -12.79 7.49
CA LYS A 760 -14.93 -12.98 6.88
C LYS A 760 -15.60 -11.63 6.73
N ASN A 761 -15.81 -11.19 5.49
CA ASN A 761 -16.59 -9.99 5.16
C ASN A 761 -18.03 -10.39 4.85
N GLU A 762 -19.03 -9.63 5.32
CA GLU A 762 -20.44 -9.92 5.10
C GLU A 762 -21.28 -8.63 5.14
N LEU A 763 -22.18 -8.46 4.18
CA LEU A 763 -23.26 -7.49 4.24
C LEU A 763 -24.36 -8.07 5.15
N THR A 764 -24.52 -7.54 6.36
CA THR A 764 -25.38 -8.15 7.39
C THR A 764 -26.80 -7.65 7.38
N SER A 765 -27.01 -6.43 6.87
CA SER A 765 -28.33 -5.79 6.86
C SER A 765 -28.47 -4.84 5.67
N LEU A 766 -29.69 -4.77 5.13
CA LEU A 766 -30.10 -3.76 4.16
C LEU A 766 -31.51 -3.26 4.50
N LYS A 767 -31.73 -1.96 4.44
CA LYS A 767 -33.08 -1.37 4.48
C LYS A 767 -33.85 -1.80 3.23
N ASN A 768 -35.17 -1.93 3.36
CA ASN A 768 -36.05 -2.27 2.24
C ASN A 768 -36.20 -1.05 1.30
N VAL A 769 -35.20 -0.84 0.45
CA VAL A 769 -35.17 0.22 -0.57
C VAL A 769 -34.73 -0.37 -1.89
N GLN A 770 -35.17 0.23 -2.98
CA GLN A 770 -34.70 -0.16 -4.29
C GLN A 770 -33.27 0.34 -4.48
N LEU A 771 -32.32 -0.56 -4.44
CA LEU A 771 -30.92 -0.22 -4.66
C LEU A 771 -30.60 -0.17 -6.15
N ASN A 772 -29.67 0.73 -6.51
CA ASN A 772 -28.97 0.62 -7.76
C ASN A 772 -27.88 -0.47 -7.56
N PRO A 773 -27.99 -1.64 -8.16
CA PRO A 773 -27.01 -2.68 -7.96
C PRO A 773 -25.65 -2.15 -8.41
N ILE A 774 -24.62 -2.39 -7.60
CA ILE A 774 -23.25 -2.12 -7.98
C ILE A 774 -22.89 -3.17 -9.03
N ILE A 775 -22.91 -2.74 -10.27
CA ILE A 775 -22.63 -3.60 -11.42
C ILE A 775 -21.15 -3.48 -11.69
N GLY A 776 -20.40 -4.54 -11.41
CA GLY A 776 -19.04 -4.69 -11.87
C GLY A 776 -19.00 -5.17 -13.33
N GLY A 777 -18.15 -4.51 -14.12
CA GLY A 777 -17.68 -5.03 -15.38
C GLY A 777 -18.70 -5.17 -16.52
N SER A 778 -18.87 -4.12 -17.29
CA SER A 778 -19.31 -4.26 -18.68
C SER A 778 -18.14 -4.83 -19.49
N LEU A 779 -18.25 -6.08 -19.94
CA LEU A 779 -17.25 -6.70 -20.80
C LEU A 779 -17.43 -6.30 -22.27
N GLY A 780 -18.41 -5.43 -22.60
CA GLY A 780 -18.75 -5.08 -23.97
C GLY A 780 -19.44 -6.22 -24.74
N ASN A 781 -19.93 -5.93 -25.95
CA ASN A 781 -20.43 -6.90 -26.95
C ASN A 781 -21.44 -7.94 -26.40
N GLY A 782 -22.44 -7.54 -25.63
CA GLY A 782 -23.54 -8.43 -25.19
C GLY A 782 -23.22 -9.30 -23.96
N GLN A 783 -21.99 -9.30 -23.45
CA GLN A 783 -21.67 -9.87 -22.13
C GLN A 783 -21.88 -8.85 -21.00
N ASN A 784 -22.76 -7.88 -21.19
CA ASN A 784 -23.19 -6.91 -20.20
C ASN A 784 -23.97 -7.58 -19.08
N THR A 785 -23.33 -8.47 -18.40
CA THR A 785 -23.95 -9.09 -17.26
C THR A 785 -23.42 -8.42 -16.02
N LYS A 786 -24.33 -8.14 -15.11
CA LYS A 786 -24.08 -7.81 -13.75
C LYS A 786 -23.35 -9.01 -13.12
N ILE A 787 -22.04 -9.03 -13.22
CA ILE A 787 -21.25 -10.14 -12.69
C ILE A 787 -20.88 -9.94 -11.23
N LEU A 788 -21.03 -8.72 -10.69
CA LEU A 788 -20.85 -8.41 -9.28
C LEU A 788 -22.16 -7.89 -8.67
N ASP A 789 -22.46 -8.33 -7.46
CA ASP A 789 -23.59 -7.84 -6.68
C ASP A 789 -23.14 -7.59 -5.23
N ASN A 790 -23.22 -6.33 -4.80
CA ASN A 790 -22.94 -5.91 -3.42
C ASN A 790 -24.23 -5.63 -2.62
N THR A 791 -25.37 -6.12 -3.07
CA THR A 791 -26.68 -5.79 -2.51
C THR A 791 -27.40 -6.96 -1.87
N SER A 792 -26.72 -8.11 -1.66
CA SER A 792 -27.35 -9.28 -1.05
C SER A 792 -26.85 -9.49 0.37
N VAL A 793 -27.81 -9.51 1.30
CA VAL A 793 -27.58 -9.82 2.72
C VAL A 793 -27.05 -11.27 2.86
N GLY A 794 -26.04 -11.45 3.71
CA GLY A 794 -25.37 -12.73 3.91
C GLY A 794 -24.22 -12.98 2.94
N GLN A 795 -23.99 -12.08 1.95
CA GLN A 795 -22.89 -12.21 1.01
C GLN A 795 -21.76 -11.19 1.32
N PRO A 796 -20.49 -11.53 1.02
CA PRO A 796 -19.40 -10.56 1.11
C PRO A 796 -19.55 -9.47 0.04
N LEU A 797 -18.99 -8.29 0.31
CA LEU A 797 -18.84 -7.26 -0.71
C LEU A 797 -18.01 -7.78 -1.89
N GLY A 798 -18.35 -7.35 -3.10
CA GLY A 798 -17.67 -7.83 -4.31
C GLY A 798 -17.99 -9.30 -4.66
N SER A 799 -19.18 -9.76 -4.33
CA SER A 799 -19.65 -11.11 -4.69
C SER A 799 -19.97 -11.21 -6.16
N PHE A 800 -19.48 -12.28 -6.79
CA PHE A 800 -19.83 -12.64 -8.15
C PHE A 800 -21.20 -13.31 -8.20
N PHE A 801 -22.07 -12.81 -9.09
CA PHE A 801 -23.43 -13.31 -9.30
C PHE A 801 -23.64 -13.65 -10.76
N MET A 802 -23.59 -14.95 -11.10
CA MET A 802 -23.57 -15.40 -12.49
C MET A 802 -24.09 -16.84 -12.64
N TYR A 803 -24.18 -17.30 -13.89
CA TYR A 803 -24.53 -18.67 -14.19
C TYR A 803 -23.41 -19.64 -13.78
N GLU A 804 -23.81 -20.83 -13.31
CA GLU A 804 -22.85 -21.89 -13.02
C GLU A 804 -22.68 -22.79 -14.24
N TYR A 805 -21.41 -22.91 -14.68
CA TYR A 805 -21.02 -23.83 -15.75
C TYR A 805 -21.12 -25.29 -15.30
N ALA A 806 -21.78 -26.13 -16.10
CA ALA A 806 -22.07 -27.54 -15.79
C ALA A 806 -21.23 -28.53 -16.61
N GLY A 807 -20.31 -28.02 -17.46
CA GLY A 807 -19.45 -28.83 -18.29
C GLY A 807 -19.74 -28.69 -19.78
N VAL A 808 -19.16 -29.60 -20.59
CA VAL A 808 -19.34 -29.67 -22.03
C VAL A 808 -20.34 -30.81 -22.34
N ASP A 809 -21.28 -30.57 -23.22
CA ASP A 809 -22.13 -31.62 -23.78
C ASP A 809 -21.28 -32.56 -24.66
N GLN A 810 -21.12 -33.78 -24.23
CA GLN A 810 -20.28 -34.77 -24.89
C GLN A 810 -20.80 -35.16 -26.29
N ALA A 811 -22.10 -34.88 -26.57
CA ALA A 811 -22.70 -35.22 -27.87
C ALA A 811 -22.42 -34.17 -28.95
N ASN A 812 -22.28 -32.91 -28.56
CA ASN A 812 -22.19 -31.79 -29.54
C ASN A 812 -21.15 -30.73 -29.20
N GLY A 813 -20.47 -30.83 -28.05
CA GLY A 813 -19.46 -29.90 -27.62
C GLY A 813 -19.96 -28.55 -27.06
N GLN A 814 -21.26 -28.38 -26.90
CA GLN A 814 -21.82 -27.12 -26.38
C GLN A 814 -21.54 -26.95 -24.89
N MET A 815 -21.47 -25.68 -24.44
CA MET A 815 -21.42 -25.36 -23.02
C MET A 815 -22.77 -25.65 -22.38
N LEU A 816 -22.74 -26.35 -21.24
CA LEU A 816 -23.91 -26.60 -20.39
C LEU A 816 -23.82 -25.77 -19.12
N TYR A 817 -24.99 -25.39 -18.61
CA TYR A 817 -25.14 -24.59 -17.43
C TYR A 817 -26.16 -25.23 -16.48
N TYR A 818 -25.97 -25.05 -15.18
CA TYR A 818 -26.95 -25.46 -14.18
C TYR A 818 -28.10 -24.46 -14.11
N LYS A 819 -29.33 -24.97 -14.10
CA LYS A 819 -30.51 -24.21 -13.68
C LYS A 819 -30.67 -24.24 -12.18
N ALA A 820 -31.59 -23.44 -11.65
CA ALA A 820 -31.89 -23.39 -10.21
C ALA A 820 -32.35 -24.75 -9.66
N ASP A 821 -33.01 -25.59 -10.47
CA ASP A 821 -33.45 -26.92 -10.11
C ASP A 821 -32.36 -28.01 -10.22
N GLY A 822 -31.12 -27.62 -10.60
CA GLY A 822 -29.98 -28.53 -10.75
C GLY A 822 -29.92 -29.24 -12.12
N SER A 823 -30.91 -29.06 -12.99
CA SER A 823 -30.85 -29.59 -14.37
C SER A 823 -29.80 -28.89 -15.21
N LYS A 824 -29.27 -29.57 -16.24
CA LYS A 824 -28.28 -29.01 -17.14
C LYS A 824 -28.92 -28.62 -18.46
N VAL A 825 -28.69 -27.40 -18.91
CA VAL A 825 -29.22 -26.87 -20.17
C VAL A 825 -28.16 -26.14 -20.96
N ALA A 826 -28.37 -26.04 -22.26
CA ALA A 826 -27.60 -25.11 -23.10
C ALA A 826 -27.99 -23.67 -22.79
N GLN A 827 -27.19 -22.72 -23.28
CA GLN A 827 -27.35 -21.26 -23.01
C GLN A 827 -28.77 -20.75 -23.31
N SER A 828 -29.44 -21.24 -24.33
CA SER A 828 -30.82 -20.87 -24.72
C SER A 828 -31.89 -21.29 -23.72
N GLY A 829 -31.62 -22.22 -22.82
CA GLY A 829 -32.56 -22.73 -21.83
C GLY A 829 -32.49 -22.02 -20.49
N LEU A 830 -31.62 -21.01 -20.33
CA LEU A 830 -31.39 -20.27 -19.06
C LEU A 830 -32.41 -19.16 -18.86
N ASP A 831 -32.80 -18.98 -17.59
CA ASP A 831 -33.60 -17.85 -17.10
C ASP A 831 -32.69 -16.88 -16.30
N GLU A 832 -32.62 -15.63 -16.77
CA GLU A 832 -31.74 -14.63 -16.14
C GLU A 832 -32.08 -14.34 -14.69
N LEU A 833 -33.33 -14.40 -14.30
CA LEU A 833 -33.81 -14.06 -12.96
C LEU A 833 -33.68 -15.21 -11.96
N LYS A 834 -33.60 -16.46 -12.46
CA LYS A 834 -33.67 -17.63 -11.60
C LYS A 834 -32.41 -18.46 -11.53
N ASP A 835 -31.63 -18.51 -12.62
CA ASP A 835 -30.56 -19.49 -12.77
C ASP A 835 -29.15 -18.93 -12.43
N LYS A 836 -29.04 -17.63 -12.06
CA LYS A 836 -27.81 -17.04 -11.52
C LYS A 836 -27.70 -17.31 -10.02
N LYS A 837 -26.47 -17.45 -9.52
CA LYS A 837 -26.19 -17.60 -8.09
C LYS A 837 -24.88 -16.93 -7.67
N TYR A 838 -24.70 -16.76 -6.36
CA TYR A 838 -23.45 -16.28 -5.79
C TYR A 838 -22.40 -17.38 -5.82
N VAL A 839 -21.22 -17.07 -6.38
CA VAL A 839 -20.17 -18.06 -6.66
C VAL A 839 -18.80 -17.66 -6.10
N GLY A 840 -18.79 -16.79 -5.13
CA GLY A 840 -17.60 -16.29 -4.43
C GLY A 840 -17.42 -14.79 -4.54
N SER A 841 -16.32 -14.28 -4.01
CA SER A 841 -16.02 -12.84 -3.94
C SER A 841 -14.62 -12.54 -4.47
N LEU A 842 -14.41 -11.30 -4.90
CA LEU A 842 -13.09 -10.76 -5.26
C LEU A 842 -12.20 -10.49 -4.01
N LEU A 843 -12.79 -10.46 -2.80
CA LEU A 843 -12.04 -10.23 -1.57
C LEU A 843 -11.40 -11.54 -1.08
N PRO A 844 -10.08 -11.56 -0.79
CA PRO A 844 -9.47 -12.72 -0.18
C PRO A 844 -9.94 -12.88 1.28
N THR A 845 -10.13 -14.13 1.68
CA THR A 845 -10.45 -14.47 3.06
C THR A 845 -9.20 -14.69 3.91
N SER A 846 -8.06 -14.96 3.28
CA SER A 846 -6.81 -15.25 3.99
C SER A 846 -5.63 -14.53 3.33
N ASN A 847 -4.73 -14.02 4.18
CA ASN A 847 -3.44 -13.47 3.77
C ASN A 847 -2.34 -14.06 4.63
N TYR A 848 -1.19 -14.34 4.05
CA TYR A 848 -0.05 -14.90 4.79
C TYR A 848 1.28 -14.40 4.24
N GLY A 849 2.21 -14.20 5.15
CA GLY A 849 3.58 -13.79 4.86
C GLY A 849 4.58 -14.69 5.54
N VAL A 850 5.73 -14.90 4.92
CA VAL A 850 6.85 -15.66 5.47
C VAL A 850 8.12 -14.88 5.22
N THR A 851 8.99 -14.80 6.23
CA THR A 851 10.32 -14.18 6.12
C THR A 851 11.39 -15.10 6.71
N LEU A 852 12.52 -15.14 6.06
CA LEU A 852 13.69 -15.89 6.49
C LEU A 852 14.92 -15.03 6.27
N GLY A 853 15.85 -15.07 7.20
CA GLY A 853 17.13 -14.39 7.03
C GLY A 853 18.26 -15.04 7.78
N LEU A 854 19.46 -14.82 7.27
CA LEU A 854 20.72 -15.37 7.77
C LEU A 854 21.80 -14.31 7.65
N ASN A 855 22.57 -14.14 8.72
CA ASN A 855 23.83 -13.39 8.67
C ASN A 855 24.97 -14.34 9.00
N TYR A 856 25.94 -14.45 8.09
CA TYR A 856 27.15 -15.23 8.30
C TYR A 856 28.38 -14.36 8.01
N LYS A 857 29.09 -13.95 9.08
CA LYS A 857 30.21 -12.99 8.98
C LYS A 857 29.78 -11.73 8.23
N ASN A 858 30.36 -11.49 7.06
CA ASN A 858 30.11 -10.34 6.21
C ASN A 858 29.01 -10.59 5.15
N ILE A 859 28.37 -11.77 5.15
CA ILE A 859 27.31 -12.12 4.21
C ILE A 859 25.96 -12.00 4.91
N ASP A 860 25.03 -11.32 4.27
CA ASP A 860 23.61 -11.31 4.66
C ASP A 860 22.76 -11.93 3.54
N PHE A 861 21.82 -12.78 3.94
CA PHE A 861 20.86 -13.43 3.06
C PHE A 861 19.45 -13.26 3.61
N SER A 862 18.46 -13.00 2.76
CA SER A 862 17.06 -12.98 3.18
C SER A 862 16.11 -13.38 2.05
N VAL A 863 14.97 -13.97 2.45
CA VAL A 863 13.86 -14.34 1.59
C VAL A 863 12.56 -13.88 2.23
N ASP A 864 11.70 -13.23 1.44
CA ASP A 864 10.35 -12.84 1.83
C ASP A 864 9.34 -13.48 0.87
N GLY A 865 8.25 -14.03 1.39
CA GLY A 865 7.15 -14.60 0.63
C GLY A 865 5.80 -14.03 1.08
N TYR A 866 4.85 -13.98 0.15
CA TYR A 866 3.50 -13.48 0.37
C TYR A 866 2.48 -14.27 -0.43
N GLY A 867 1.31 -14.47 0.14
CA GLY A 867 0.22 -15.12 -0.56
C GLY A 867 -1.16 -14.72 -0.02
N THR A 868 -2.16 -14.97 -0.86
CA THR A 868 -3.58 -14.76 -0.54
C THR A 868 -4.39 -16.00 -0.89
N GLY A 869 -5.51 -16.19 -0.23
CA GLY A 869 -6.41 -17.32 -0.49
C GLY A 869 -7.88 -16.93 -0.33
N GLY A 870 -8.75 -17.65 -1.05
CA GLY A 870 -10.20 -17.52 -0.97
C GLY A 870 -10.81 -16.49 -1.92
N ALA A 871 -10.00 -15.73 -2.67
CA ALA A 871 -10.50 -14.78 -3.66
C ALA A 871 -10.81 -15.43 -5.01
N LYS A 872 -11.71 -14.80 -5.76
CA LYS A 872 -12.03 -15.13 -7.15
C LYS A 872 -11.67 -13.95 -8.05
N VAL A 873 -11.33 -14.29 -9.30
CA VAL A 873 -11.09 -13.33 -10.37
C VAL A 873 -11.78 -13.80 -11.64
N TYR A 874 -12.46 -12.91 -12.31
CA TYR A 874 -13.08 -13.18 -13.61
C TYR A 874 -12.05 -12.90 -14.70
N ASN A 875 -11.75 -13.93 -15.51
CA ASN A 875 -10.82 -13.83 -16.63
C ASN A 875 -11.50 -13.13 -17.81
N GLY A 876 -11.46 -11.80 -17.79
CA GLY A 876 -12.14 -10.96 -18.78
C GLY A 876 -11.57 -11.10 -20.18
N LYS A 877 -10.26 -11.28 -20.33
CA LYS A 877 -9.62 -11.51 -21.65
C LYS A 877 -10.12 -12.79 -22.30
N LYS A 878 -10.21 -13.88 -21.51
CA LYS A 878 -10.74 -15.15 -21.97
C LYS A 878 -12.24 -15.09 -22.26
N ALA A 879 -13.00 -14.31 -21.51
CA ALA A 879 -14.45 -14.16 -21.65
C ALA A 879 -14.85 -13.23 -22.80
N GLN A 880 -14.03 -12.22 -23.10
CA GLN A 880 -14.36 -11.19 -24.11
C GLN A 880 -14.08 -11.60 -25.56
N ARG A 881 -13.65 -12.82 -25.79
CA ARG A 881 -13.35 -13.30 -27.14
C ARG A 881 -14.61 -13.57 -27.95
N PHE A 882 -14.61 -13.02 -29.14
CA PHE A 882 -15.64 -13.23 -30.13
C PHE A 882 -15.02 -13.90 -31.36
N GLY A 883 -15.83 -14.60 -32.13
CA GLY A 883 -15.37 -15.32 -33.27
C GLY A 883 -14.44 -14.53 -34.20
N GLY A 884 -13.32 -15.06 -34.54
CA GLY A 884 -12.26 -14.39 -35.33
C GLY A 884 -11.15 -13.75 -34.47
N GLU A 885 -11.25 -13.77 -33.14
CA GLU A 885 -10.17 -13.39 -32.27
C GLU A 885 -9.26 -14.56 -31.90
N ASN A 886 -8.04 -14.26 -31.40
CA ASN A 886 -7.10 -15.28 -30.98
C ASN A 886 -7.55 -16.02 -29.73
N VAL A 887 -6.98 -17.16 -29.44
CA VAL A 887 -7.23 -17.99 -28.27
C VAL A 887 -5.93 -18.49 -27.68
N GLU A 888 -5.97 -18.98 -26.44
CA GLU A 888 -4.81 -19.64 -25.83
C GLU A 888 -4.46 -20.93 -26.61
N ALA A 889 -3.17 -21.23 -26.74
CA ALA A 889 -2.68 -22.45 -27.38
C ALA A 889 -3.28 -23.73 -26.76
N SER A 890 -3.51 -23.75 -25.43
CA SER A 890 -4.16 -24.86 -24.74
C SER A 890 -5.60 -25.09 -25.21
N MET A 891 -6.34 -24.01 -25.47
CA MET A 891 -7.69 -24.06 -25.99
C MET A 891 -7.70 -24.53 -27.45
N ALA A 892 -6.81 -23.94 -28.28
CA ALA A 892 -6.69 -24.30 -29.69
C ALA A 892 -6.26 -25.76 -29.95
N ASN A 893 -5.61 -26.38 -28.94
CA ASN A 893 -5.15 -27.77 -29.05
C ASN A 893 -6.04 -28.80 -28.34
N GLY A 894 -6.94 -28.32 -27.43
CA GLY A 894 -7.70 -29.22 -26.54
C GLY A 894 -9.22 -29.19 -26.71
N PHE A 895 -9.77 -28.41 -27.61
CA PHE A 895 -11.22 -28.26 -27.73
C PHE A 895 -11.97 -29.55 -28.11
N TRP A 896 -13.25 -29.58 -27.81
CA TRP A 896 -14.13 -30.72 -28.15
C TRP A 896 -14.23 -30.88 -29.69
N THR A 897 -14.10 -32.12 -30.15
CA THR A 897 -14.35 -32.56 -31.54
C THR A 897 -15.05 -33.89 -31.50
N PRO A 898 -15.67 -34.35 -32.61
CA PRO A 898 -16.25 -35.70 -32.68
C PRO A 898 -15.26 -36.84 -32.40
N THR A 899 -13.96 -36.58 -32.51
CA THR A 899 -12.86 -37.50 -32.16
C THR A 899 -12.25 -37.24 -30.79
N ASN A 900 -12.62 -36.14 -30.09
CA ASN A 900 -12.19 -35.78 -28.76
C ASN A 900 -13.41 -35.37 -27.90
N THR A 901 -14.34 -36.27 -27.73
CA THR A 901 -15.66 -36.04 -27.08
C THR A 901 -15.55 -35.85 -25.56
N THR A 902 -14.45 -36.27 -24.94
CA THR A 902 -14.21 -36.14 -23.47
C THR A 902 -13.58 -34.85 -23.09
N SER A 903 -13.36 -33.93 -24.04
CA SER A 903 -12.76 -32.63 -23.72
C SER A 903 -13.58 -31.84 -22.72
N SER A 904 -12.88 -31.20 -21.74
CA SER A 904 -13.46 -30.18 -20.86
C SER A 904 -13.50 -28.78 -21.48
N ILE A 905 -12.89 -28.59 -22.65
CA ILE A 905 -12.91 -27.35 -23.41
C ILE A 905 -14.02 -27.44 -24.45
N PRO A 906 -14.96 -26.48 -24.49
CA PRO A 906 -16.09 -26.53 -25.42
C PRO A 906 -15.64 -26.54 -26.90
N ALA A 907 -16.50 -26.97 -27.77
CA ALA A 907 -16.32 -26.81 -29.22
C ALA A 907 -16.19 -25.31 -29.57
N PRO A 908 -15.33 -24.93 -30.49
CA PRO A 908 -15.24 -23.57 -30.98
C PRO A 908 -16.59 -23.05 -31.45
N SER A 909 -16.92 -21.83 -31.11
CA SER A 909 -18.21 -21.23 -31.47
C SER A 909 -18.01 -19.75 -31.83
N ASN A 910 -18.79 -19.28 -32.81
CA ASN A 910 -18.90 -17.85 -33.15
C ASN A 910 -19.95 -17.11 -32.26
N LEU A 911 -20.67 -17.83 -31.38
CA LEU A 911 -21.61 -17.24 -30.44
C LEU A 911 -20.91 -16.72 -29.18
N THR A 912 -21.38 -15.59 -28.70
CA THR A 912 -20.91 -15.02 -27.41
C THR A 912 -21.48 -15.84 -26.26
N PRO A 913 -20.65 -16.50 -25.44
CA PRO A 913 -21.14 -17.24 -24.29
C PRO A 913 -21.55 -16.26 -23.16
N PHE A 914 -22.48 -16.70 -22.30
CA PHE A 914 -22.86 -15.91 -21.12
C PHE A 914 -21.73 -15.89 -20.08
N ALA A 915 -21.69 -14.82 -19.27
CA ALA A 915 -20.82 -14.74 -18.12
C ALA A 915 -21.17 -15.87 -17.13
N SER A 916 -20.16 -16.66 -16.80
CA SER A 916 -20.36 -17.86 -16.00
C SER A 916 -19.09 -18.27 -15.25
N THR A 917 -19.23 -19.25 -14.38
CA THR A 917 -18.10 -19.81 -13.63
C THR A 917 -17.02 -20.47 -14.50
N TYR A 918 -17.25 -20.67 -15.80
CA TYR A 918 -16.21 -21.11 -16.74
C TYR A 918 -15.06 -20.11 -16.86
N TYR A 919 -15.35 -18.82 -16.67
CA TYR A 919 -14.38 -17.74 -16.72
C TYR A 919 -13.98 -17.24 -15.33
N LEU A 920 -14.62 -17.74 -14.27
CA LEU A 920 -14.34 -17.36 -12.90
C LEU A 920 -13.30 -18.31 -12.30
N GLU A 921 -12.10 -17.81 -12.07
CA GLU A 921 -10.98 -18.62 -11.63
C GLU A 921 -10.60 -18.27 -10.17
N SER A 922 -9.79 -19.12 -9.52
CA SER A 922 -9.22 -18.81 -8.20
C SER A 922 -8.12 -17.75 -8.36
N ALA A 923 -8.18 -16.70 -7.54
CA ALA A 923 -7.13 -15.71 -7.41
C ALA A 923 -6.07 -16.09 -6.35
N ASP A 924 -6.11 -17.32 -5.83
CA ASP A 924 -5.15 -17.81 -4.84
C ASP A 924 -3.75 -17.88 -5.44
N PHE A 925 -2.78 -17.34 -4.72
CA PHE A 925 -1.37 -17.42 -5.10
C PHE A 925 -0.45 -17.40 -3.88
N PHE A 926 0.77 -17.88 -4.10
CA PHE A 926 1.93 -17.64 -3.25
C PHE A 926 3.11 -17.17 -4.11
N ARG A 927 3.76 -16.11 -3.68
CA ARG A 927 4.86 -15.48 -4.39
C ARG A 927 6.06 -15.30 -3.46
N ILE A 928 7.26 -15.63 -3.94
CA ILE A 928 8.49 -15.15 -3.30
C ILE A 928 8.65 -13.70 -3.73
N ASN A 929 8.43 -12.76 -2.79
CA ASN A 929 8.49 -11.33 -3.09
C ASN A 929 9.92 -10.83 -3.27
N ASN A 930 10.85 -11.44 -2.53
CA ASN A 930 12.21 -10.93 -2.45
C ASN A 930 13.20 -12.02 -2.06
N ILE A 931 14.35 -12.06 -2.74
CA ILE A 931 15.55 -12.78 -2.32
C ILE A 931 16.71 -11.80 -2.39
N THR A 932 17.39 -11.58 -1.28
CA THR A 932 18.56 -10.69 -1.21
C THR A 932 19.78 -11.46 -0.75
N LEU A 933 20.91 -11.24 -1.43
CA LEU A 933 22.24 -11.67 -1.00
C LEU A 933 23.16 -10.46 -0.99
N GLY A 934 23.72 -10.13 0.17
CA GLY A 934 24.64 -9.01 0.36
C GLY A 934 25.98 -9.45 0.90
N TYR A 935 27.02 -8.71 0.55
CA TYR A 935 28.37 -8.86 1.06
C TYR A 935 28.93 -7.52 1.52
N LYS A 936 29.31 -7.42 2.79
CA LYS A 936 29.96 -6.24 3.39
C LYS A 936 31.48 -6.40 3.23
N LEU A 937 32.13 -5.47 2.55
CA LEU A 937 33.58 -5.48 2.46
C LEU A 937 34.19 -5.17 3.84
N PRO A 938 35.23 -5.92 4.25
CA PRO A 938 35.92 -5.67 5.52
C PRO A 938 36.84 -4.44 5.39
N LEU A 939 36.29 -3.26 5.49
CA LEU A 939 36.99 -1.99 5.45
C LEU A 939 37.41 -1.57 6.86
N LYS A 940 38.51 -0.81 7.00
CA LYS A 940 38.91 -0.20 8.25
C LYS A 940 38.15 1.11 8.47
N GLU A 941 37.76 1.39 9.71
CA GLU A 941 36.95 2.57 10.10
C GLU A 941 37.65 3.92 9.88
N ASP A 942 39.00 3.92 9.78
CA ASP A 942 39.83 5.11 9.54
C ASP A 942 39.95 5.52 8.06
N LYS A 943 39.32 4.77 7.14
CA LYS A 943 39.30 5.05 5.71
C LYS A 943 38.21 6.04 5.34
N PHE A 944 38.43 6.78 4.26
CA PHE A 944 37.45 7.71 3.67
C PHE A 944 36.12 7.01 3.37
N ILE A 945 36.13 5.76 2.88
CA ILE A 945 34.97 4.89 2.80
C ILE A 945 35.07 3.91 3.98
N ASN A 946 34.21 4.07 4.96
CA ASN A 946 34.16 3.25 6.18
C ASN A 946 33.19 2.06 6.08
N TYR A 947 32.27 2.08 5.12
CA TYR A 947 31.31 1.00 4.86
C TYR A 947 31.07 0.84 3.36
N CYS A 948 31.14 -0.40 2.88
CA CYS A 948 30.75 -0.75 1.52
C CYS A 948 30.03 -2.10 1.54
N ARG A 949 28.78 -2.13 1.06
CA ARG A 949 28.02 -3.37 0.87
C ARG A 949 27.60 -3.48 -0.60
N ILE A 950 27.98 -4.58 -1.24
CA ILE A 950 27.52 -4.94 -2.58
C ILE A 950 26.40 -5.99 -2.41
N TYR A 951 25.34 -5.88 -3.19
CA TYR A 951 24.24 -6.83 -3.08
C TYR A 951 23.63 -7.15 -4.45
N VAL A 952 23.02 -8.32 -4.51
CA VAL A 952 22.12 -8.75 -5.57
C VAL A 952 20.75 -9.04 -4.97
N ASN A 953 19.70 -8.72 -5.73
CA ASN A 953 18.34 -8.86 -5.28
C ASN A 953 17.46 -9.39 -6.42
N ALA A 954 16.62 -10.40 -6.13
CA ALA A 954 15.61 -10.91 -7.04
C ALA A 954 14.24 -10.60 -6.46
N ILE A 955 13.47 -9.77 -7.16
CA ILE A 955 12.12 -9.38 -6.77
C ILE A 955 11.12 -10.20 -7.58
N ASN A 956 10.15 -10.81 -6.91
CA ASN A 956 9.15 -11.71 -7.48
C ASN A 956 9.74 -12.80 -8.39
N PRO A 957 10.84 -13.49 -8.03
CA PRO A 957 11.45 -14.47 -8.93
C PRO A 957 10.55 -15.67 -9.23
N PHE A 958 9.60 -15.97 -8.35
CA PHE A 958 8.73 -17.13 -8.44
C PHE A 958 7.31 -16.85 -7.92
N ILE A 959 6.30 -17.36 -8.63
CA ILE A 959 4.90 -17.37 -8.21
C ILE A 959 4.28 -18.75 -8.48
N THR A 960 3.47 -19.24 -7.54
CA THR A 960 2.53 -20.31 -7.80
C THR A 960 1.11 -19.75 -7.73
N GLN A 961 0.32 -19.97 -8.78
CA GLN A 961 -1.04 -19.44 -8.92
C GLN A 961 -1.91 -20.42 -9.72
N LYS A 962 -3.21 -20.44 -9.39
CA LYS A 962 -4.20 -21.20 -10.13
C LYS A 962 -4.78 -20.40 -11.30
N PHE A 963 -4.69 -19.08 -11.25
CA PHE A 963 -5.19 -18.20 -12.29
C PHE A 963 -4.45 -18.40 -13.61
N SER A 964 -5.19 -18.52 -14.69
CA SER A 964 -4.63 -18.77 -16.04
C SER A 964 -4.14 -17.50 -16.75
N GLY A 965 -4.63 -16.30 -16.34
CA GLY A 965 -4.25 -14.99 -16.90
C GLY A 965 -2.88 -14.47 -16.43
N PHE A 966 -2.63 -13.18 -16.61
CA PHE A 966 -1.34 -12.54 -16.37
C PHE A 966 -1.03 -12.36 -14.88
N SER A 967 -1.98 -11.85 -14.10
CA SER A 967 -1.81 -11.58 -12.69
C SER A 967 -3.06 -11.95 -11.91
N PRO A 968 -2.95 -12.74 -10.81
CA PRO A 968 -4.08 -13.00 -9.92
C PRO A 968 -4.38 -11.80 -9.02
N ASP A 969 -3.41 -10.89 -8.84
CA ASP A 969 -3.49 -9.70 -8.01
C ASP A 969 -4.07 -8.54 -8.84
N VAL A 970 -5.40 -8.61 -9.08
CA VAL A 970 -6.10 -7.59 -9.85
C VAL A 970 -6.33 -6.37 -8.96
N VAL A 971 -5.59 -5.31 -9.21
CA VAL A 971 -5.71 -4.04 -8.49
C VAL A 971 -6.98 -3.34 -8.94
N SER A 972 -7.89 -3.10 -7.99
CA SER A 972 -8.93 -2.11 -8.14
C SER A 972 -8.43 -0.76 -7.64
N ASP A 973 -8.90 0.33 -8.23
CA ASP A 973 -8.55 1.72 -7.86
C ASP A 973 -9.00 2.16 -6.46
N GLY A 974 -9.25 1.22 -5.56
CA GLY A 974 -9.70 1.44 -4.18
C GLY A 974 -11.22 1.62 -4.03
N LYS A 975 -12.00 1.53 -5.12
CA LYS A 975 -13.46 1.63 -5.09
C LYS A 975 -14.09 0.31 -5.52
N LEU A 976 -15.15 -0.15 -4.82
CA LEU A 976 -15.96 -1.33 -5.23
C LEU A 976 -17.11 -0.95 -6.18
N VAL A 977 -17.16 0.27 -6.68
CA VAL A 977 -18.39 0.87 -7.22
C VAL A 977 -18.41 0.99 -8.73
N GLU A 978 -17.27 1.15 -9.37
CA GLU A 978 -17.19 1.45 -10.80
C GLU A 978 -16.10 0.64 -11.51
N GLY A 979 -16.40 0.19 -12.71
CA GLY A 979 -15.42 -0.41 -13.59
C GLY A 979 -15.29 -1.93 -13.51
N THR A 980 -14.15 -2.43 -13.91
CA THR A 980 -13.84 -3.85 -14.10
C THR A 980 -13.25 -4.51 -12.85
N GLN A 981 -13.75 -4.18 -11.66
CA GLN A 981 -13.22 -4.75 -10.41
C GLN A 981 -13.41 -6.26 -10.37
N GLY A 982 -12.36 -6.97 -9.95
CA GLY A 982 -12.35 -8.43 -9.95
C GLY A 982 -12.36 -9.05 -11.34
N VAL A 983 -12.25 -8.22 -12.42
CA VAL A 983 -12.15 -8.64 -13.80
C VAL A 983 -10.76 -8.35 -14.34
N GLU A 984 -10.06 -9.37 -14.75
CA GLU A 984 -8.75 -9.22 -15.38
C GLU A 984 -8.95 -8.99 -16.88
N LEU A 985 -8.91 -7.73 -17.30
CA LEU A 985 -9.05 -7.32 -18.71
C LEU A 985 -7.81 -6.57 -19.18
N ASP A 986 -7.60 -5.35 -18.74
CA ASP A 986 -6.46 -4.51 -19.11
C ASP A 986 -5.34 -4.55 -18.04
N ALA A 987 -5.10 -5.73 -17.45
CA ALA A 987 -4.09 -5.88 -16.40
C ALA A 987 -2.67 -5.90 -16.97
N TYR A 988 -1.78 -5.20 -16.27
CA TYR A 988 -0.35 -5.29 -16.52
C TYR A 988 0.18 -6.63 -16.00
N PRO A 989 1.03 -7.35 -16.75
CA PRO A 989 1.63 -8.60 -16.27
C PRO A 989 2.42 -8.39 -14.97
N SER A 990 2.35 -9.35 -14.05
CA SER A 990 3.26 -9.37 -12.91
C SER A 990 4.71 -9.51 -13.38
N LEU A 991 5.63 -8.75 -12.78
CA LEU A 991 7.03 -8.71 -13.18
C LEU A 991 7.93 -9.45 -12.19
N ARG A 992 8.96 -10.09 -12.71
CA ARG A 992 10.17 -10.45 -11.96
C ARG A 992 11.28 -9.48 -12.29
N SER A 993 12.10 -9.15 -11.28
CA SER A 993 13.20 -8.20 -11.44
C SER A 993 14.48 -8.75 -10.84
N PHE A 994 15.60 -8.45 -11.48
CA PHE A 994 16.93 -8.73 -10.95
C PHE A 994 17.70 -7.43 -10.81
N VAL A 995 18.26 -7.19 -9.64
CA VAL A 995 18.91 -5.94 -9.26
C VAL A 995 20.31 -6.21 -8.76
N MET A 996 21.22 -5.33 -9.09
CA MET A 996 22.54 -5.24 -8.49
C MET A 996 22.77 -3.83 -7.96
N GLY A 997 23.33 -3.72 -6.75
CA GLY A 997 23.54 -2.42 -6.15
C GLY A 997 24.69 -2.36 -5.16
N VAL A 998 25.04 -1.14 -4.81
CA VAL A 998 26.09 -0.81 -3.83
C VAL A 998 25.57 0.21 -2.84
N ASN A 999 25.95 0.03 -1.58
CA ASN A 999 25.69 0.99 -0.51
C ASN A 999 27.03 1.36 0.13
N LEU A 1000 27.33 2.66 0.18
CA LEU A 1000 28.59 3.23 0.69
C LEU A 1000 28.27 4.21 1.83
N LYS A 1001 29.16 4.22 2.87
CA LYS A 1001 29.17 5.27 3.88
C LYS A 1001 30.55 5.89 3.99
N PHE A 1002 30.52 7.21 4.21
CA PHE A 1002 31.72 8.04 4.35
C PHE A 1002 31.73 8.71 5.71
#